data_27ba6d3b78818b9e080c631eae7fc003
#
_entry.id   27ba6d3b78818b9e080c631eae7fc003
#
_cell.length_a   1.000
_cell.length_b   1.000
_cell.length_c   1.000
_cell.angle_alpha   90.00
_cell.angle_beta   90.00
_cell.angle_gamma   90.00
#
_symmetry.space_group_name_H-M   'P 1'
#
loop_
_entity.id
_entity.type
_entity.pdbx_description
1 polymer ?
#
loop_
_entity_poly.entity_id
_entity_poly.type
_entity_poly.pdbx_seq_one_letter_code
_entity_poly.pdbx_strand_id
1 'polypeptide(L)'
;MKNLSLLSLAIFSVLAGCGSSDNDAPARTPITGMFLDGAVENLDYIAGTAAKSSTNAKGEFTCYAGDTVSFHIGGIALGSAPCAAIITPLQLAGVTDIKDLKVINRLLTLQLLDEDSDPSNGIKLAADVKTALASKSADFSASATIFNTTMTDNLKAAGAKYAARTADDSRRALVREHFEDTLASKVGTPLNESFTQKTTLGDVAVTVTRYQIQAVSNFYVPYEGGNAKVKEDFPLGFLPSYGSSLAFKGVNANGDLEFYGLTDRGPNGDGPNLPSLSGGGVTGSKIFPSPSFTPAFGVITVGKSGAVLTSSTPIKVSASVNTSGLPVAPGSLGNSAELPVMDAMKYDASSKATFNAGGLDSEAIVVDKKRNVLWVSDEYGPFIVKIDPATGIILNKYAPGNGLPEIFSKRRANRGMEGMALDTSTDKLHVFLQSPLTDGNATYSVTGKSEAIERFARFTRWAEFDPTTGTFGKMYAYPLDAADYQDGRTGNAKLGDMVALGNGKFIVIEQGAAPAGKVFNKLMLVEIGAATDIAAAAYNATTSDLEKSSMAGAAVNGADWKSVVALKKTQLLDLNAIGWLAEKAEGLTIVDSNTLGLVNDNDFGLKTKVYNAAGVAVDNADVTKCNVDANGTIITSSAAGCDAANTIRVARGDDRERPGRLWLIKFAKALTAF
;
A
#
# COMPACT_ATOMS: atom_id res chain seq x y z
N MET A 1 -8.11 48.81 -8.57
CA MET A 1 -9.53 49.19 -8.80
C MET A 1 -10.36 47.96 -8.46
N LYS A 2 -11.25 48.17 -7.47
CA LYS A 2 -12.10 47.11 -6.88
C LYS A 2 -13.18 46.68 -7.85
N ASN A 3 -13.51 45.40 -7.94
CA ASN A 3 -14.83 44.94 -8.31
C ASN A 3 -15.25 43.79 -7.39
N LEU A 4 -16.14 44.11 -6.47
CA LEU A 4 -17.00 43.19 -5.73
C LEU A 4 -18.07 42.68 -6.68
N SER A 5 -18.27 41.37 -6.75
CA SER A 5 -19.49 40.79 -7.33
C SER A 5 -20.46 40.45 -6.21
N LEU A 6 -21.61 41.07 -6.28
CA LEU A 6 -22.75 40.94 -5.37
C LEU A 6 -23.42 39.56 -5.51
N LEU A 7 -23.67 38.93 -4.39
CA LEU A 7 -24.57 37.80 -4.24
C LEU A 7 -26.01 38.31 -4.30
N SER A 8 -26.78 37.91 -5.32
CA SER A 8 -28.17 38.31 -5.48
C SER A 8 -29.07 37.52 -4.52
N LEU A 9 -29.56 38.22 -3.51
CA LEU A 9 -30.59 37.74 -2.58
C LEU A 9 -31.98 37.92 -3.27
N ALA A 10 -32.61 36.80 -3.65
CA ALA A 10 -34.00 36.84 -4.17
C ALA A 10 -34.97 37.01 -2.99
N ILE A 11 -35.52 38.18 -2.84
CA ILE A 11 -36.63 38.46 -1.93
C ILE A 11 -37.94 38.05 -2.62
N PHE A 12 -38.59 37.01 -2.12
CA PHE A 12 -39.97 36.71 -2.46
C PHE A 12 -40.92 37.57 -1.61
N SER A 13 -41.63 38.47 -2.28
CA SER A 13 -42.74 39.23 -1.72
C SER A 13 -43.94 38.34 -1.51
N VAL A 14 -44.37 38.19 -0.26
CA VAL A 14 -45.60 37.51 0.13
C VAL A 14 -46.77 38.49 -0.02
N LEU A 15 -47.69 38.20 -0.92
CA LEU A 15 -49.02 38.85 -0.95
C LEU A 15 -49.85 38.27 0.21
N ALA A 16 -50.25 39.13 1.11
CA ALA A 16 -51.21 38.83 2.16
C ALA A 16 -52.62 38.69 1.57
N GLY A 17 -53.14 37.46 1.54
CA GLY A 17 -54.56 37.19 1.33
C GLY A 17 -55.20 36.88 2.69
N CYS A 18 -56.13 37.71 3.15
CA CYS A 18 -56.98 37.41 4.30
C CYS A 18 -57.98 36.31 3.98
N GLY A 19 -58.03 35.25 4.80
CA GLY A 19 -59.12 34.27 4.75
C GLY A 19 -58.84 33.02 5.58
N SER A 20 -59.61 32.88 6.67
CA SER A 20 -59.91 31.68 7.50
C SER A 20 -58.79 31.13 8.39
N SER A 21 -59.13 31.04 9.66
CA SER A 21 -58.48 30.37 10.77
C SER A 21 -58.40 28.84 10.57
N ASP A 22 -57.23 28.40 10.10
CA ASP A 22 -56.74 27.07 10.38
C ASP A 22 -55.33 27.26 11.01
N ASN A 23 -55.15 26.72 12.22
CA ASN A 23 -53.90 26.64 12.95
C ASN A 23 -52.95 25.64 12.24
N ASP A 24 -52.60 25.90 10.97
CA ASP A 24 -51.52 25.18 10.32
C ASP A 24 -50.20 25.80 10.79
N ALA A 25 -49.50 25.06 11.67
CA ALA A 25 -48.13 25.37 11.98
C ALA A 25 -47.34 25.46 10.66
N PRO A 26 -46.44 26.49 10.49
CA PRO A 26 -45.70 26.66 9.24
C PRO A 26 -45.04 25.34 8.83
N ALA A 27 -45.24 24.94 7.54
CA ALA A 27 -44.70 23.71 7.01
C ALA A 27 -43.17 23.66 7.27
N ARG A 28 -42.73 22.71 8.09
CA ARG A 28 -41.32 22.56 8.44
C ARG A 28 -40.57 22.12 7.17
N THR A 29 -39.47 22.79 6.83
CA THR A 29 -38.63 22.43 5.68
C THR A 29 -37.77 21.20 6.03
N PRO A 30 -37.89 20.10 5.28
CA PRO A 30 -37.08 18.93 5.51
C PRO A 30 -35.59 19.18 5.16
N ILE A 31 -34.70 18.58 5.95
CA ILE A 31 -33.27 18.54 5.70
C ILE A 31 -32.91 17.11 5.30
N THR A 32 -32.28 16.94 4.15
CA THR A 32 -31.63 15.68 3.82
C THR A 32 -30.24 15.71 4.42
N GLY A 33 -30.03 14.89 5.47
CA GLY A 33 -28.76 14.69 6.12
C GLY A 33 -28.08 13.42 5.63
N MET A 34 -26.78 13.31 5.87
CA MET A 34 -25.98 12.08 5.63
C MET A 34 -25.38 11.59 6.96
N PHE A 35 -25.47 10.29 7.20
CA PHE A 35 -24.74 9.64 8.27
C PHE A 35 -23.45 9.04 7.70
N LEU A 36 -22.29 9.46 8.22
CA LEU A 36 -20.97 9.16 7.67
C LEU A 36 -20.03 8.49 8.67
N ASP A 37 -19.69 7.25 8.35
CA ASP A 37 -18.46 6.52 8.63
C ASP A 37 -18.14 5.75 7.33
N GLY A 38 -17.77 6.48 6.25
CA GLY A 38 -18.20 6.15 4.91
C GLY A 38 -19.72 6.44 4.76
N ALA A 39 -20.34 6.12 3.63
CA ALA A 39 -21.80 6.15 3.50
C ALA A 39 -22.38 4.92 4.20
N VAL A 40 -23.27 5.10 5.18
CA VAL A 40 -23.86 3.96 5.91
C VAL A 40 -25.27 3.67 5.40
N GLU A 41 -25.42 2.60 4.62
CA GLU A 41 -26.69 2.14 4.07
C GLU A 41 -27.46 1.29 5.10
N ASN A 42 -28.81 1.44 5.11
CA ASN A 42 -29.73 0.63 5.89
C ASN A 42 -29.55 0.79 7.43
N LEU A 43 -29.00 1.91 7.89
CA LEU A 43 -28.94 2.27 9.29
C LEU A 43 -30.31 2.81 9.75
N ASP A 44 -30.92 2.21 10.76
CA ASP A 44 -32.21 2.64 11.31
C ASP A 44 -32.07 4.01 12.00
N TYR A 45 -33.04 4.91 11.75
CA TYR A 45 -33.10 6.20 12.42
C TYR A 45 -34.54 6.61 12.79
N ILE A 46 -34.65 7.47 13.79
CA ILE A 46 -35.90 8.13 14.19
C ILE A 46 -35.59 9.62 14.31
N ALA A 47 -36.30 10.47 13.54
CA ALA A 47 -36.16 11.92 13.56
C ALA A 47 -37.36 12.55 14.28
N GLY A 48 -37.12 13.21 15.43
CA GLY A 48 -38.18 13.80 16.24
C GLY A 48 -39.23 12.77 16.67
N THR A 49 -40.46 12.99 16.22
CA THR A 49 -41.62 12.06 16.50
C THR A 49 -41.99 11.22 15.29
N ALA A 50 -41.16 11.22 14.21
CA ALA A 50 -41.44 10.44 13.01
C ALA A 50 -41.35 8.92 13.26
N ALA A 51 -41.97 8.13 12.38
CA ALA A 51 -41.79 6.70 12.38
C ALA A 51 -40.33 6.33 12.07
N LYS A 52 -39.91 5.17 12.58
CA LYS A 52 -38.57 4.61 12.25
C LYS A 52 -38.42 4.41 10.74
N SER A 53 -37.28 4.85 10.20
CA SER A 53 -36.88 4.68 8.82
C SER A 53 -35.40 4.20 8.76
N SER A 54 -34.87 3.99 7.56
CA SER A 54 -33.49 3.58 7.35
C SER A 54 -32.79 4.47 6.33
N THR A 55 -31.48 4.66 6.47
CA THR A 55 -30.66 5.39 5.50
C THR A 55 -30.59 4.65 4.17
N ASN A 56 -30.43 5.40 3.07
CA ASN A 56 -30.23 4.83 1.73
C ASN A 56 -28.75 4.51 1.46
N ALA A 57 -28.43 4.06 0.23
CA ALA A 57 -27.07 3.69 -0.18
C ALA A 57 -26.04 4.84 -0.13
N LYS A 58 -26.50 6.09 -0.01
CA LYS A 58 -25.62 7.26 0.20
C LYS A 58 -25.50 7.66 1.67
N GLY A 59 -26.11 6.88 2.59
CA GLY A 59 -26.20 7.23 4.00
C GLY A 59 -27.21 8.35 4.29
N GLU A 60 -28.09 8.72 3.34
CA GLU A 60 -29.01 9.83 3.47
C GLU A 60 -30.20 9.47 4.38
N PHE A 61 -30.57 10.41 5.24
CA PHE A 61 -31.75 10.40 6.10
C PHE A 61 -32.50 11.74 6.01
N THR A 62 -33.75 11.79 6.45
CA THR A 62 -34.56 13.01 6.46
C THR A 62 -34.91 13.42 7.89
N CYS A 63 -34.70 14.68 8.23
CA CYS A 63 -35.08 15.30 9.50
C CYS A 63 -35.50 16.75 9.31
N TYR A 64 -35.98 17.40 10.36
CA TYR A 64 -36.32 18.82 10.34
C TYR A 64 -35.49 19.60 11.32
N ALA A 65 -35.23 20.88 11.04
CA ALA A 65 -34.49 21.75 11.96
C ALA A 65 -35.14 21.74 13.35
N GLY A 66 -34.32 21.53 14.38
CA GLY A 66 -34.74 21.40 15.78
C GLY A 66 -35.10 19.98 16.20
N ASP A 67 -35.20 19.01 15.30
CA ASP A 67 -35.38 17.60 15.68
C ASP A 67 -34.07 17.02 16.26
N THR A 68 -34.24 16.04 17.10
CA THR A 68 -33.16 15.11 17.49
C THR A 68 -33.30 13.85 16.64
N VAL A 69 -32.22 13.39 16.02
CA VAL A 69 -32.18 12.14 15.24
C VAL A 69 -31.43 11.08 16.06
N SER A 70 -32.08 9.95 16.32
CA SER A 70 -31.46 8.79 16.97
C SER A 70 -31.19 7.70 15.95
N PHE A 71 -30.05 6.98 16.09
CA PHE A 71 -29.62 5.93 15.17
C PHE A 71 -29.50 4.59 15.89
N HIS A 72 -29.86 3.49 15.21
CA HIS A 72 -29.96 2.15 15.78
C HIS A 72 -29.51 1.06 14.80
N ILE A 73 -28.98 -0.05 15.31
CA ILE A 73 -28.80 -1.32 14.60
C ILE A 73 -29.53 -2.40 15.39
N GLY A 74 -30.78 -2.72 14.98
CA GLY A 74 -31.66 -3.58 15.80
C GLY A 74 -31.93 -2.95 17.16
N GLY A 75 -31.54 -3.63 18.25
CA GLY A 75 -31.64 -3.12 19.62
C GLY A 75 -30.47 -2.26 20.09
N ILE A 76 -29.39 -2.20 19.30
CA ILE A 76 -28.19 -1.42 19.66
C ILE A 76 -28.43 0.05 19.31
N ALA A 77 -28.60 0.90 20.33
CA ALA A 77 -28.71 2.35 20.17
C ALA A 77 -27.34 2.98 19.99
N LEU A 78 -27.03 3.49 18.79
CA LEU A 78 -25.75 4.16 18.51
C LEU A 78 -25.67 5.55 19.16
N GLY A 79 -26.81 6.15 19.52
CA GLY A 79 -26.92 7.46 20.11
C GLY A 79 -27.79 8.41 19.29
N SER A 80 -27.79 9.70 19.68
CA SER A 80 -28.60 10.73 19.03
C SER A 80 -27.81 12.02 18.87
N ALA A 81 -28.21 12.82 17.86
CA ALA A 81 -27.64 14.15 17.61
C ALA A 81 -28.73 15.09 17.08
N PRO A 82 -28.57 16.41 17.20
CA PRO A 82 -29.43 17.37 16.51
C PRO A 82 -29.44 17.14 14.99
N CYS A 83 -30.59 17.36 14.35
CA CYS A 83 -30.74 17.30 12.90
C CYS A 83 -29.71 18.23 12.23
N ALA A 84 -28.90 17.65 11.34
CA ALA A 84 -27.86 18.35 10.58
C ALA A 84 -27.63 17.71 9.22
N ALA A 85 -27.00 18.45 8.29
CA ALA A 85 -26.65 17.96 6.97
C ALA A 85 -25.65 16.82 7.02
N ILE A 86 -24.80 16.76 8.04
CA ILE A 86 -23.84 15.66 8.28
C ILE A 86 -23.92 15.28 9.76
N ILE A 87 -24.09 13.99 10.02
CA ILE A 87 -23.97 13.40 11.35
C ILE A 87 -22.95 12.25 11.26
N THR A 88 -22.04 12.19 12.21
CA THR A 88 -20.99 11.17 12.30
C THR A 88 -20.98 10.54 13.70
N PRO A 89 -20.24 9.47 13.93
CA PRO A 89 -20.03 8.92 15.28
C PRO A 89 -19.50 9.93 16.32
N LEU A 90 -18.84 11.01 15.90
CA LEU A 90 -18.42 12.11 16.81
C LEU A 90 -19.61 12.82 17.45
N GLN A 91 -20.60 13.23 16.63
CA GLN A 91 -21.80 13.90 17.12
C GLN A 91 -22.63 12.97 18.03
N LEU A 92 -22.73 11.67 17.67
CA LEU A 92 -23.43 10.69 18.53
C LEU A 92 -22.70 10.45 19.85
N ALA A 93 -21.38 10.55 19.87
CA ALA A 93 -20.57 10.43 21.07
C ALA A 93 -20.58 11.72 21.94
N GLY A 94 -20.94 12.86 21.35
CA GLY A 94 -20.87 14.18 21.99
C GLY A 94 -19.46 14.63 22.29
N VAL A 95 -18.47 14.24 21.46
CA VAL A 95 -17.05 14.55 21.63
C VAL A 95 -16.42 15.05 20.32
N THR A 96 -15.25 15.63 20.39
CA THR A 96 -14.49 16.09 19.23
C THR A 96 -13.23 15.28 18.96
N ASP A 97 -12.80 14.45 19.94
CA ASP A 97 -11.62 13.60 19.81
C ASP A 97 -12.01 12.25 19.22
N ILE A 98 -11.47 11.93 18.04
CA ILE A 98 -11.72 10.65 17.36
C ILE A 98 -11.12 9.45 18.10
N LYS A 99 -10.16 9.68 19.02
CA LYS A 99 -9.54 8.64 19.85
C LYS A 99 -10.39 8.29 21.08
N ASP A 100 -11.45 9.04 21.36
CA ASP A 100 -12.37 8.73 22.46
C ASP A 100 -12.97 7.34 22.23
N LEU A 101 -12.96 6.51 23.29
CA LEU A 101 -13.49 5.15 23.24
C LEU A 101 -14.95 5.11 22.76
N LYS A 102 -15.74 6.15 23.09
CA LYS A 102 -17.13 6.24 22.63
C LYS A 102 -17.24 6.34 21.11
N VAL A 103 -16.27 6.98 20.45
CA VAL A 103 -16.18 7.06 18.98
C VAL A 103 -15.71 5.74 18.43
N ILE A 104 -14.55 5.24 18.89
CA ILE A 104 -13.92 4.01 18.37
C ILE A 104 -14.87 2.81 18.52
N ASN A 105 -15.59 2.70 19.64
CA ASN A 105 -16.54 1.62 19.85
C ASN A 105 -17.73 1.65 18.86
N ARG A 106 -18.21 2.85 18.47
CA ARG A 106 -19.22 3.03 17.41
C ARG A 106 -18.68 2.64 16.03
N LEU A 107 -17.48 3.10 15.69
CA LEU A 107 -16.80 2.75 14.44
C LEU A 107 -16.62 1.24 14.31
N LEU A 108 -16.15 0.57 15.38
CA LEU A 108 -16.04 -0.88 15.42
C LEU A 108 -17.39 -1.57 15.16
N THR A 109 -18.48 -1.07 15.75
CA THR A 109 -19.80 -1.65 15.56
C THR A 109 -20.27 -1.53 14.12
N LEU A 110 -20.14 -0.35 13.51
CA LEU A 110 -20.53 -0.11 12.12
C LEU A 110 -19.74 -0.97 11.15
N GLN A 111 -18.41 -0.89 11.21
CA GLN A 111 -17.54 -1.54 10.23
C GLN A 111 -17.45 -3.06 10.40
N LEU A 112 -17.57 -3.59 11.63
CA LEU A 112 -17.64 -5.05 11.84
C LEU A 112 -18.99 -5.65 11.46
N LEU A 113 -20.06 -4.86 11.37
CA LEU A 113 -21.38 -5.30 10.90
C LEU A 113 -21.63 -4.96 9.43
N ASP A 114 -20.67 -4.38 8.74
CA ASP A 114 -20.71 -4.18 7.30
C ASP A 114 -20.86 -5.50 6.53
N GLU A 115 -21.70 -5.55 5.50
CA GLU A 115 -22.06 -6.81 4.82
C GLU A 115 -20.86 -7.49 4.19
N ASP A 116 -19.98 -6.76 3.49
CA ASP A 116 -18.83 -7.32 2.76
C ASP A 116 -17.48 -7.10 3.47
N SER A 117 -17.46 -6.43 4.63
CA SER A 117 -16.26 -6.09 5.40
C SER A 117 -15.30 -5.17 4.64
N ASP A 118 -15.85 -4.31 3.79
CA ASP A 118 -15.10 -3.34 3.00
C ASP A 118 -15.68 -1.93 3.13
N PRO A 119 -15.40 -1.22 4.23
CA PRO A 119 -15.97 0.10 4.46
C PRO A 119 -15.55 1.14 3.41
N SER A 120 -14.52 0.86 2.59
CA SER A 120 -14.06 1.78 1.54
C SER A 120 -15.10 1.99 0.42
N ASN A 121 -15.98 1.02 0.19
CA ASN A 121 -17.07 1.11 -0.77
C ASN A 121 -18.39 1.60 -0.14
N GLY A 122 -18.38 1.96 1.14
CA GLY A 122 -19.51 2.26 2.00
C GLY A 122 -19.82 1.12 2.94
N ILE A 123 -20.57 1.41 4.00
CA ILE A 123 -20.97 0.41 5.02
C ILE A 123 -22.43 0.03 4.75
N LYS A 124 -22.69 -1.26 4.52
CA LYS A 124 -24.04 -1.77 4.30
C LYS A 124 -24.46 -2.71 5.41
N LEU A 125 -25.53 -2.37 6.11
CA LEU A 125 -26.11 -3.17 7.18
C LEU A 125 -27.20 -4.09 6.62
N ALA A 126 -26.96 -5.41 6.64
CA ALA A 126 -27.95 -6.36 6.14
C ALA A 126 -29.20 -6.40 7.03
N ALA A 127 -30.36 -6.61 6.43
CA ALA A 127 -31.64 -6.56 7.16
C ALA A 127 -31.79 -7.68 8.20
N ASP A 128 -31.25 -8.86 7.90
CA ASP A 128 -31.24 -10.01 8.82
C ASP A 128 -30.37 -9.76 10.05
N VAL A 129 -29.26 -9.03 9.91
CA VAL A 129 -28.39 -8.59 11.01
C VAL A 129 -29.16 -7.70 11.98
N LYS A 130 -29.94 -6.73 11.50
CA LYS A 130 -30.76 -5.87 12.34
C LYS A 130 -31.79 -6.67 13.13
N THR A 131 -32.40 -7.67 12.49
CA THR A 131 -33.35 -8.57 13.12
C THR A 131 -32.66 -9.43 14.18
N ALA A 132 -31.53 -10.02 13.88
CA ALA A 132 -30.75 -10.85 14.80
C ALA A 132 -30.26 -10.08 16.04
N LEU A 133 -30.00 -8.79 15.89
CA LEU A 133 -29.56 -7.90 16.97
C LEU A 133 -30.71 -7.17 17.71
N ALA A 134 -31.97 -7.49 17.46
CA ALA A 134 -33.13 -6.78 18.03
C ALA A 134 -33.15 -6.74 19.56
N SER A 135 -32.60 -7.77 20.23
CA SER A 135 -32.51 -7.84 21.71
C SER A 135 -31.13 -7.51 22.26
N LYS A 136 -30.19 -7.05 21.42
CA LYS A 136 -28.82 -6.76 21.80
C LYS A 136 -28.62 -5.29 22.16
N SER A 137 -27.59 -5.04 22.98
CA SER A 137 -27.18 -3.67 23.36
C SER A 137 -25.67 -3.56 23.36
N ALA A 138 -25.16 -2.32 23.42
CA ALA A 138 -23.74 -2.04 23.59
C ALA A 138 -23.56 -0.77 24.45
N ASP A 139 -22.63 -0.81 25.38
CA ASP A 139 -22.17 0.36 26.12
C ASP A 139 -20.92 0.92 25.40
N PHE A 140 -21.11 1.99 24.64
CA PHE A 140 -20.03 2.62 23.90
C PHE A 140 -19.01 3.36 24.79
N SER A 141 -19.30 3.55 26.08
CA SER A 141 -18.36 4.12 27.05
C SER A 141 -17.46 3.07 27.71
N ALA A 142 -17.75 1.79 27.51
CA ALA A 142 -16.98 0.70 28.09
C ALA A 142 -15.52 0.69 27.64
N SER A 143 -14.64 0.17 28.50
CA SER A 143 -13.23 -0.04 28.15
C SER A 143 -13.08 -0.95 26.93
N ALA A 144 -11.95 -0.88 26.24
CA ALA A 144 -11.68 -1.69 25.04
C ALA A 144 -11.92 -3.18 25.29
N THR A 145 -11.40 -3.73 26.38
CA THR A 145 -11.55 -5.16 26.73
C THR A 145 -13.01 -5.57 26.91
N ILE A 146 -13.79 -4.77 27.66
CA ILE A 146 -15.21 -5.07 27.91
C ILE A 146 -15.99 -4.95 26.60
N PHE A 147 -15.75 -3.89 25.83
CA PHE A 147 -16.44 -3.68 24.57
C PHE A 147 -16.15 -4.76 23.54
N ASN A 148 -14.89 -5.20 23.43
CA ASN A 148 -14.51 -6.29 22.52
C ASN A 148 -15.26 -7.59 22.84
N THR A 149 -15.47 -7.91 24.12
CA THR A 149 -16.27 -9.06 24.53
C THR A 149 -17.74 -8.91 24.10
N THR A 150 -18.35 -7.76 24.40
CA THR A 150 -19.72 -7.43 23.97
C THR A 150 -19.88 -7.51 22.45
N MET A 151 -18.91 -6.95 21.71
CA MET A 151 -18.92 -6.95 20.26
C MET A 151 -18.79 -8.37 19.69
N THR A 152 -17.93 -9.20 20.26
CA THR A 152 -17.79 -10.61 19.88
C THR A 152 -19.13 -11.36 20.03
N ASP A 153 -19.86 -11.13 21.10
CA ASP A 153 -21.17 -11.76 21.32
C ASP A 153 -22.24 -11.22 20.36
N ASN A 154 -22.19 -9.95 20.01
CA ASN A 154 -23.05 -9.35 19.00
C ASN A 154 -22.76 -9.89 17.60
N LEU A 155 -21.49 -10.07 17.24
CA LEU A 155 -21.06 -10.66 15.96
C LEU A 155 -21.51 -12.11 15.83
N LYS A 156 -21.42 -12.92 16.89
CA LYS A 156 -21.97 -14.29 16.91
C LYS A 156 -23.48 -14.30 16.71
N ALA A 157 -24.19 -13.37 17.33
CA ALA A 157 -25.64 -13.25 17.14
C ALA A 157 -26.02 -12.82 15.72
N ALA A 158 -25.21 -11.98 15.09
CA ALA A 158 -25.39 -11.54 13.71
C ALA A 158 -25.19 -12.65 12.66
N GLY A 159 -24.58 -13.79 13.04
CA GLY A 159 -24.42 -14.96 12.18
C GLY A 159 -22.97 -15.37 11.91
N ALA A 160 -22.79 -16.55 11.31
CA ALA A 160 -21.48 -17.17 11.12
C ALA A 160 -20.49 -16.30 10.35
N LYS A 161 -20.93 -15.58 9.32
CA LYS A 161 -20.13 -14.64 8.54
C LYS A 161 -19.50 -13.54 9.40
N TYR A 162 -20.27 -13.02 10.35
CA TYR A 162 -19.83 -11.94 11.26
C TYR A 162 -19.03 -12.49 12.45
N ALA A 163 -19.35 -13.69 12.91
CA ALA A 163 -18.67 -14.37 14.03
C ALA A 163 -17.19 -14.64 13.75
N ALA A 164 -16.79 -14.70 12.47
CA ALA A 164 -15.40 -14.86 12.06
C ALA A 164 -14.58 -13.57 12.18
N ARG A 165 -15.20 -12.43 12.46
CA ARG A 165 -14.55 -11.12 12.57
C ARG A 165 -14.08 -10.86 13.99
N THR A 166 -12.97 -10.14 14.14
CA THR A 166 -12.36 -9.90 15.44
C THR A 166 -12.44 -8.43 15.84
N ALA A 167 -12.89 -8.16 17.06
CA ALA A 167 -12.80 -6.85 17.68
C ALA A 167 -11.56 -6.84 18.59
N ASP A 168 -10.46 -6.23 18.13
CA ASP A 168 -9.19 -6.13 18.83
C ASP A 168 -8.51 -4.76 18.59
N ASP A 169 -7.31 -4.57 19.13
CA ASP A 169 -6.59 -3.31 18.99
C ASP A 169 -6.14 -3.02 17.55
N SER A 170 -5.84 -4.06 16.78
CA SER A 170 -5.52 -3.92 15.35
C SER A 170 -6.74 -3.40 14.57
N ARG A 171 -7.92 -4.00 14.82
CA ARG A 171 -9.17 -3.53 14.21
C ARG A 171 -9.53 -2.11 14.65
N ARG A 172 -9.27 -1.74 15.91
CA ARG A 172 -9.46 -0.35 16.40
C ARG A 172 -8.65 0.67 15.64
N ALA A 173 -7.41 0.33 15.28
CA ALA A 173 -6.57 1.21 14.47
C ALA A 173 -7.12 1.38 13.05
N LEU A 174 -7.58 0.29 12.42
CA LEU A 174 -8.15 0.31 11.07
C LEU A 174 -9.45 1.11 10.97
N VAL A 175 -10.39 0.91 11.91
CA VAL A 175 -11.66 1.65 11.88
C VAL A 175 -11.44 3.15 12.10
N ARG A 176 -10.43 3.52 12.89
CA ARG A 176 -10.03 4.92 13.06
C ARG A 176 -9.45 5.49 11.79
N GLU A 177 -8.52 4.79 11.14
CA GLU A 177 -7.90 5.23 9.88
C GLU A 177 -8.95 5.44 8.78
N HIS A 178 -9.90 4.52 8.63
CA HIS A 178 -11.01 4.69 7.70
C HIS A 178 -11.85 5.94 8.01
N PHE A 179 -12.14 6.19 9.29
CA PHE A 179 -12.90 7.36 9.69
C PHE A 179 -12.13 8.67 9.51
N GLU A 180 -10.81 8.67 9.74
CA GLU A 180 -9.92 9.80 9.40
C GLU A 180 -10.03 10.17 7.93
N ASP A 181 -10.02 9.16 7.03
CA ASP A 181 -10.24 9.38 5.61
C ASP A 181 -11.66 9.88 5.30
N THR A 182 -12.69 9.33 5.93
CA THR A 182 -14.07 9.83 5.80
C THR A 182 -14.17 11.32 6.15
N LEU A 183 -13.54 11.75 7.23
CA LEU A 183 -13.50 13.17 7.63
C LEU A 183 -12.76 14.02 6.58
N ALA A 184 -11.65 13.52 6.05
CA ALA A 184 -10.90 14.22 5.02
C ALA A 184 -11.64 14.32 3.69
N SER A 185 -12.21 13.19 3.20
CA SER A 185 -12.75 13.06 1.83
C SER A 185 -14.23 13.43 1.71
N LYS A 186 -15.04 13.18 2.74
CA LYS A 186 -16.50 13.39 2.70
C LYS A 186 -16.94 14.61 3.49
N VAL A 187 -16.23 14.95 4.57
CA VAL A 187 -16.53 16.12 5.40
C VAL A 187 -15.64 17.32 5.03
N GLY A 188 -14.51 17.08 4.35
CA GLY A 188 -13.54 18.09 3.94
C GLY A 188 -12.70 18.66 5.10
N THR A 189 -12.56 17.89 6.18
CA THR A 189 -11.80 18.25 7.39
C THR A 189 -10.74 17.18 7.69
N PRO A 190 -9.61 17.14 6.94
CA PRO A 190 -8.54 16.21 7.23
C PRO A 190 -7.97 16.46 8.63
N LEU A 191 -7.69 15.38 9.34
CA LEU A 191 -7.10 15.47 10.68
C LEU A 191 -5.59 15.50 10.59
N ASN A 192 -4.99 16.35 11.40
CA ASN A 192 -3.56 16.51 11.57
C ASN A 192 -3.18 15.95 12.94
N GLU A 193 -2.33 14.93 12.99
CA GLU A 193 -1.85 14.33 14.23
C GLU A 193 -0.36 14.60 14.40
N SER A 194 0.04 15.12 15.58
CA SER A 194 1.43 15.49 15.85
C SER A 194 2.13 14.44 16.70
N PHE A 195 3.38 14.16 16.34
CA PHE A 195 4.25 13.20 17.01
C PHE A 195 5.63 13.81 17.25
N THR A 196 6.31 13.35 18.29
CA THR A 196 7.73 13.66 18.53
C THR A 196 8.46 12.37 18.86
N GLN A 197 9.49 12.05 18.09
CA GLN A 197 10.35 10.91 18.32
C GLN A 197 11.75 11.36 18.72
N LYS A 198 12.33 10.68 19.72
CA LYS A 198 13.73 10.85 20.10
C LYS A 198 14.61 9.97 19.23
N THR A 199 15.53 10.57 18.51
CA THR A 199 16.52 9.88 17.67
C THR A 199 17.92 10.36 18.00
N THR A 200 18.93 9.81 17.36
CA THR A 200 20.31 10.30 17.48
C THR A 200 20.49 11.69 16.82
N LEU A 201 19.51 12.13 16.00
CA LEU A 201 19.46 13.50 15.44
C LEU A 201 18.79 14.51 16.39
N GLY A 202 18.42 14.09 17.61
CA GLY A 202 17.62 14.85 18.56
C GLY A 202 16.12 14.56 18.44
N ASP A 203 15.30 15.48 18.95
CA ASP A 203 13.84 15.36 18.84
C ASP A 203 13.38 15.66 17.40
N VAL A 204 12.72 14.68 16.79
CA VAL A 204 12.11 14.79 15.46
C VAL A 204 10.61 14.94 15.65
N ALA A 205 10.11 16.17 15.45
CA ALA A 205 8.69 16.50 15.55
C ALA A 205 8.06 16.52 14.15
N VAL A 206 6.94 15.83 13.99
CA VAL A 206 6.18 15.74 12.74
C VAL A 206 4.69 15.93 12.97
N THR A 207 3.99 16.41 11.95
CA THR A 207 2.54 16.38 11.84
C THR A 207 2.17 15.53 10.65
N VAL A 208 1.30 14.54 10.86
CA VAL A 208 0.86 13.58 9.86
C VAL A 208 -0.58 13.84 9.47
N THR A 209 -0.84 13.93 8.18
CA THR A 209 -2.19 13.93 7.58
C THR A 209 -2.34 12.67 6.77
N ARG A 210 -3.42 11.92 6.97
CA ARG A 210 -3.65 10.60 6.38
C ARG A 210 -4.81 10.64 5.41
N TYR A 211 -4.64 9.99 4.27
CA TYR A 211 -5.66 9.78 3.26
C TYR A 211 -5.66 8.31 2.81
N GLN A 212 -6.83 7.82 2.39
CA GLN A 212 -6.92 6.63 1.56
C GLN A 212 -7.11 7.06 0.10
N ILE A 213 -6.38 6.41 -0.82
CA ILE A 213 -6.46 6.73 -2.24
C ILE A 213 -7.74 6.12 -2.79
N GLN A 214 -8.66 6.98 -3.18
CA GLN A 214 -9.92 6.57 -3.77
C GLN A 214 -9.77 6.40 -5.28
N ALA A 215 -10.38 5.37 -5.83
CA ALA A 215 -10.42 5.12 -7.26
C ALA A 215 -11.84 4.83 -7.72
N VAL A 216 -12.18 5.35 -8.88
CA VAL A 216 -13.44 4.99 -9.55
C VAL A 216 -13.30 3.63 -10.24
N SER A 217 -14.42 2.96 -10.50
CA SER A 217 -14.45 1.57 -10.99
C SER A 217 -13.67 1.30 -12.28
N ASN A 218 -13.45 2.31 -13.14
CA ASN A 218 -12.67 2.14 -14.37
C ASN A 218 -11.15 1.97 -14.14
N PHE A 219 -10.65 2.13 -12.92
CA PHE A 219 -9.25 1.85 -12.55
C PHE A 219 -9.06 0.47 -11.93
N TYR A 220 -10.16 -0.25 -11.63
CA TYR A 220 -10.06 -1.62 -11.15
C TYR A 220 -9.53 -2.53 -12.26
N VAL A 221 -8.68 -3.47 -11.89
CA VAL A 221 -8.05 -4.40 -12.85
C VAL A 221 -8.91 -5.66 -12.99
N PRO A 222 -9.43 -5.97 -14.19
CA PRO A 222 -10.29 -7.13 -14.36
C PRO A 222 -9.57 -8.45 -14.06
N TYR A 223 -10.26 -9.36 -13.35
CA TYR A 223 -9.83 -10.76 -13.26
C TYR A 223 -10.10 -11.48 -14.57
N GLU A 224 -9.07 -12.07 -15.18
CA GLU A 224 -9.17 -12.73 -16.50
C GLU A 224 -9.35 -14.26 -16.41
N GLY A 225 -9.35 -14.80 -15.20
CA GLY A 225 -9.49 -16.24 -14.96
C GLY A 225 -10.93 -16.73 -14.92
N GLY A 226 -11.05 -18.05 -14.70
CA GLY A 226 -12.32 -18.77 -14.66
C GLY A 226 -12.87 -19.06 -13.27
N ASN A 227 -12.11 -18.83 -12.20
CA ASN A 227 -12.48 -19.24 -10.85
C ASN A 227 -13.65 -18.39 -10.30
N ALA A 228 -14.80 -19.05 -10.05
CA ALA A 228 -16.01 -18.37 -9.58
C ALA A 228 -15.82 -17.69 -8.21
N LYS A 229 -15.02 -18.26 -7.32
CA LYS A 229 -14.75 -17.69 -6.00
C LYS A 229 -13.89 -16.45 -6.06
N VAL A 230 -12.97 -16.36 -7.02
CA VAL A 230 -12.20 -15.13 -7.27
C VAL A 230 -13.13 -14.03 -7.80
N LYS A 231 -14.07 -14.34 -8.70
CA LYS A 231 -15.06 -13.39 -9.18
C LYS A 231 -16.01 -12.89 -8.07
N GLU A 232 -16.33 -13.77 -7.11
CA GLU A 232 -17.13 -13.41 -5.94
C GLU A 232 -16.35 -12.49 -4.98
N ASP A 233 -15.06 -12.80 -4.74
CA ASP A 233 -14.18 -11.99 -3.89
C ASP A 233 -13.87 -10.60 -4.50
N PHE A 234 -13.86 -10.50 -5.86
CA PHE A 234 -13.52 -9.28 -6.61
C PHE A 234 -14.56 -8.96 -7.70
N PRO A 235 -15.76 -8.55 -7.32
CA PRO A 235 -16.87 -8.35 -8.27
C PRO A 235 -16.62 -7.17 -9.25
N LEU A 236 -15.80 -6.21 -8.88
CA LEU A 236 -15.38 -5.08 -9.74
C LEU A 236 -13.99 -5.30 -10.37
N GLY A 237 -13.30 -6.38 -10.03
CA GLY A 237 -11.89 -6.59 -10.31
C GLY A 237 -11.01 -6.24 -9.11
N PHE A 238 -9.69 -6.32 -9.29
CA PHE A 238 -8.70 -6.00 -8.26
C PHE A 238 -8.61 -4.50 -8.04
N LEU A 239 -8.34 -4.07 -6.80
CA LEU A 239 -8.10 -2.67 -6.48
C LEU A 239 -6.95 -2.11 -7.31
N PRO A 240 -6.97 -0.84 -7.71
CA PRO A 240 -5.78 -0.22 -8.29
C PRO A 240 -4.67 -0.08 -7.24
N SER A 241 -3.42 -0.32 -7.64
CA SER A 241 -2.23 -0.15 -6.82
C SER A 241 -1.25 0.79 -7.52
N TYR A 242 -1.23 2.05 -7.11
CA TYR A 242 -0.33 3.08 -7.61
C TYR A 242 0.65 3.51 -6.52
N GLY A 243 1.06 2.56 -5.70
CA GLY A 243 1.84 2.78 -4.49
C GLY A 243 3.25 2.20 -4.49
N SER A 244 3.73 1.54 -5.57
CA SER A 244 5.13 1.13 -5.69
C SER A 244 6.08 2.32 -5.60
N SER A 245 5.67 3.50 -6.11
CA SER A 245 6.41 4.74 -5.97
C SER A 245 5.52 5.97 -6.01
N LEU A 246 6.07 7.10 -5.57
CA LEU A 246 5.40 8.39 -5.56
C LEU A 246 6.34 9.51 -6.00
N ALA A 247 5.92 10.34 -6.95
CA ALA A 247 6.66 11.54 -7.32
C ALA A 247 5.76 12.79 -7.31
N PHE A 248 6.17 13.83 -6.64
CA PHE A 248 5.42 15.10 -6.62
C PHE A 248 5.43 15.76 -8.00
N LYS A 249 4.26 15.84 -8.61
CA LYS A 249 4.07 16.45 -9.94
C LYS A 249 3.99 17.98 -9.84
N GLY A 250 3.27 18.49 -8.82
CA GLY A 250 3.08 19.92 -8.61
C GLY A 250 1.75 20.24 -7.92
N VAL A 251 1.35 21.50 -8.04
CA VAL A 251 0.06 22.01 -7.55
C VAL A 251 -0.77 22.40 -8.76
N ASN A 252 -2.04 21.93 -8.81
CA ASN A 252 -2.92 22.26 -9.92
C ASN A 252 -3.54 23.67 -9.79
N ALA A 253 -4.34 24.08 -10.77
CA ALA A 253 -4.96 25.39 -10.80
C ALA A 253 -5.95 25.64 -9.65
N ASN A 254 -6.46 24.60 -9.00
CA ASN A 254 -7.37 24.68 -7.86
C ASN A 254 -6.63 24.77 -6.51
N GLY A 255 -5.30 24.61 -6.52
CA GLY A 255 -4.47 24.56 -5.33
C GLY A 255 -4.33 23.16 -4.73
N ASP A 256 -4.82 22.10 -5.40
CA ASP A 256 -4.68 20.72 -4.94
C ASP A 256 -3.28 20.18 -5.31
N LEU A 257 -2.75 19.30 -4.46
CA LEU A 257 -1.48 18.62 -4.71
C LEU A 257 -1.68 17.50 -5.73
N GLU A 258 -0.79 17.41 -6.71
CA GLU A 258 -0.77 16.32 -7.69
C GLU A 258 0.50 15.49 -7.56
N PHE A 259 0.33 14.17 -7.63
CA PHE A 259 1.41 13.20 -7.56
C PHE A 259 1.32 12.23 -8.74
N TYR A 260 2.46 11.80 -9.27
CA TYR A 260 2.53 10.57 -10.03
C TYR A 260 2.66 9.40 -9.05
N GLY A 261 1.72 8.46 -9.10
CA GLY A 261 1.85 7.14 -8.50
C GLY A 261 2.23 6.13 -9.56
N LEU A 262 2.93 5.09 -9.19
CA LEU A 262 3.40 4.02 -10.08
C LEU A 262 2.82 2.69 -9.65
N THR A 263 2.42 1.84 -10.61
CA THR A 263 2.13 0.43 -10.33
C THR A 263 3.40 -0.40 -10.45
N ASP A 264 3.45 -1.53 -9.73
CA ASP A 264 4.40 -2.61 -10.00
C ASP A 264 4.01 -3.39 -11.28
N ARG A 265 4.40 -4.67 -11.35
CA ARG A 265 4.03 -5.61 -12.42
C ARG A 265 2.53 -5.97 -12.49
N GLY A 266 1.70 -5.50 -11.56
CA GLY A 266 0.26 -5.72 -11.55
C GLY A 266 -0.19 -6.83 -10.61
N PRO A 267 -1.51 -7.15 -10.63
CA PRO A 267 -2.08 -8.15 -9.74
C PRO A 267 -1.30 -9.45 -9.80
N ASN A 268 -0.70 -9.84 -8.68
CA ASN A 268 0.06 -11.07 -8.59
C ASN A 268 0.03 -11.64 -7.17
N GLY A 269 0.26 -12.94 -7.03
CA GLY A 269 0.33 -13.61 -5.75
C GLY A 269 1.34 -14.73 -5.75
N ASP A 270 1.84 -15.12 -4.58
CA ASP A 270 2.76 -16.25 -4.47
C ASP A 270 2.10 -17.52 -5.00
N GLY A 271 2.86 -18.29 -5.77
CA GLY A 271 2.44 -19.57 -6.31
C GLY A 271 3.17 -20.76 -5.67
N PRO A 272 2.67 -21.99 -5.87
CA PRO A 272 3.38 -23.18 -5.44
C PRO A 272 4.60 -23.43 -6.33
N ASN A 273 5.46 -24.37 -5.92
CA ASN A 273 6.54 -24.83 -6.76
C ASN A 273 6.00 -25.79 -7.84
N LEU A 274 6.34 -25.53 -9.08
CA LEU A 274 5.99 -26.34 -10.25
C LEU A 274 7.17 -27.23 -10.66
N PRO A 275 6.92 -28.32 -11.42
CA PRO A 275 7.98 -29.05 -12.10
C PRO A 275 8.87 -28.11 -12.93
N SER A 276 10.19 -28.23 -12.82
CA SER A 276 11.14 -27.40 -13.55
C SER A 276 11.03 -27.60 -15.05
N LEU A 277 11.06 -26.52 -15.84
CA LEU A 277 11.07 -26.57 -17.31
C LEU A 277 12.31 -27.25 -17.88
N SER A 278 13.43 -27.23 -17.17
CA SER A 278 14.69 -27.88 -17.58
C SER A 278 14.77 -29.35 -17.21
N GLY A 279 13.74 -29.91 -16.58
CA GLY A 279 13.73 -31.28 -16.06
C GLY A 279 14.48 -31.41 -14.73
N GLY A 280 13.98 -32.29 -13.86
CA GLY A 280 14.52 -32.58 -12.54
C GLY A 280 14.33 -31.44 -11.52
N GLY A 281 13.58 -31.73 -10.45
CA GLY A 281 13.31 -30.74 -9.37
C GLY A 281 12.10 -29.84 -9.63
N VAL A 282 12.02 -28.76 -8.85
CA VAL A 282 10.90 -27.80 -8.88
C VAL A 282 11.41 -26.37 -9.03
N THR A 283 10.57 -25.50 -9.56
CA THR A 283 10.81 -24.06 -9.72
C THR A 283 9.65 -23.29 -9.11
N GLY A 284 9.94 -22.23 -8.38
CA GLY A 284 8.93 -21.32 -7.81
C GLY A 284 8.04 -20.73 -8.90
N SER A 285 6.80 -20.46 -8.57
CA SER A 285 5.86 -19.79 -9.48
C SER A 285 5.25 -18.55 -8.88
N LYS A 286 4.63 -17.74 -9.76
CA LYS A 286 3.87 -16.56 -9.39
C LYS A 286 2.54 -16.59 -10.14
N ILE A 287 1.46 -16.32 -9.42
CA ILE A 287 0.12 -16.30 -10.00
C ILE A 287 -0.16 -14.91 -10.54
N PHE A 288 -0.50 -14.83 -11.83
CA PHE A 288 -0.90 -13.61 -12.51
C PHE A 288 -2.36 -13.71 -12.93
N PRO A 289 -3.32 -13.23 -12.10
CA PRO A 289 -4.75 -13.36 -12.38
C PRO A 289 -5.25 -12.41 -13.48
N SER A 290 -4.42 -11.46 -13.92
CA SER A 290 -4.68 -10.49 -14.98
C SER A 290 -3.47 -10.41 -15.93
N PRO A 291 -3.17 -11.45 -16.72
CA PRO A 291 -1.95 -11.52 -17.53
C PRO A 291 -1.86 -10.45 -18.64
N SER A 292 -2.97 -9.80 -19.02
CA SER A 292 -2.96 -8.66 -19.96
C SER A 292 -2.60 -7.32 -19.30
N PHE A 293 -2.38 -7.29 -17.98
CA PHE A 293 -2.05 -6.06 -17.25
C PHE A 293 -0.78 -5.41 -17.82
N THR A 294 -0.84 -4.09 -17.92
CA THR A 294 0.27 -3.24 -18.34
C THR A 294 0.65 -2.32 -17.19
N PRO A 295 1.89 -2.36 -16.68
CA PRO A 295 2.39 -1.39 -15.73
C PRO A 295 2.13 0.06 -16.18
N ALA A 296 1.76 0.91 -15.25
CA ALA A 296 1.29 2.26 -15.55
C ALA A 296 1.72 3.26 -14.47
N PHE A 297 1.78 4.51 -14.83
CA PHE A 297 1.78 5.60 -13.87
C PHE A 297 0.44 6.36 -13.92
N GLY A 298 0.00 6.85 -12.78
CA GLY A 298 -1.28 7.57 -12.66
C GLY A 298 -1.10 8.90 -11.95
N VAL A 299 -2.10 9.77 -12.03
CA VAL A 299 -2.14 11.01 -11.25
C VAL A 299 -3.05 10.82 -10.04
N ILE A 300 -2.50 11.04 -8.86
CA ILE A 300 -3.24 11.11 -7.59
C ILE A 300 -3.34 12.58 -7.22
N THR A 301 -4.56 13.06 -7.05
CA THR A 301 -4.85 14.46 -6.65
C THR A 301 -5.31 14.48 -5.20
N VAL A 302 -4.67 15.31 -4.37
CA VAL A 302 -5.03 15.53 -2.96
C VAL A 302 -5.60 16.92 -2.80
N GLY A 303 -6.88 16.98 -2.47
CA GLY A 303 -7.64 18.22 -2.34
C GLY A 303 -8.80 18.08 -1.36
N LYS A 304 -9.85 18.89 -1.55
CA LYS A 304 -11.04 18.87 -0.68
C LYS A 304 -11.81 17.55 -0.68
N SER A 305 -11.62 16.73 -1.70
CA SER A 305 -12.25 15.39 -1.83
C SER A 305 -11.33 14.26 -1.33
N GLY A 306 -10.29 14.58 -0.56
CA GLY A 306 -9.29 13.61 -0.12
C GLY A 306 -8.24 13.32 -1.20
N ALA A 307 -7.68 12.12 -1.20
CA ALA A 307 -6.74 11.64 -2.21
C ALA A 307 -7.49 10.79 -3.24
N VAL A 308 -7.44 11.17 -4.51
CA VAL A 308 -8.19 10.52 -5.59
C VAL A 308 -7.28 10.19 -6.76
N LEU A 309 -7.31 8.94 -7.24
CA LEU A 309 -6.69 8.55 -8.51
C LEU A 309 -7.53 9.10 -9.67
N THR A 310 -6.96 10.02 -10.45
CA THR A 310 -7.69 10.77 -11.49
C THR A 310 -7.35 10.37 -12.92
N SER A 311 -6.18 9.75 -13.13
CA SER A 311 -5.77 9.26 -14.45
C SER A 311 -4.81 8.09 -14.34
N SER A 312 -4.67 7.35 -15.45
CA SER A 312 -3.71 6.26 -15.63
C SER A 312 -3.13 6.33 -17.03
N THR A 313 -1.80 6.19 -17.15
CA THR A 313 -1.07 6.15 -18.41
C THR A 313 -0.24 4.87 -18.46
N PRO A 314 -0.53 3.94 -19.37
CA PRO A 314 0.23 2.70 -19.50
C PRO A 314 1.65 2.99 -19.99
N ILE A 315 2.63 2.25 -19.45
CA ILE A 315 4.00 2.26 -19.93
C ILE A 315 4.08 1.40 -21.21
N LYS A 316 4.70 1.92 -22.25
CA LYS A 316 4.70 1.32 -23.59
C LYS A 316 6.10 1.12 -24.13
N VAL A 317 6.33 -0.05 -24.76
CA VAL A 317 7.56 -0.32 -25.51
C VAL A 317 7.61 0.57 -26.77
N SER A 318 6.45 0.81 -27.41
CA SER A 318 6.28 1.70 -28.56
C SER A 318 4.85 2.24 -28.61
N ALA A 319 4.54 3.09 -29.55
CA ALA A 319 3.18 3.67 -29.71
C ALA A 319 2.07 2.60 -29.79
N SER A 320 2.36 1.41 -30.32
CA SER A 320 1.42 0.31 -30.52
C SER A 320 1.64 -0.92 -29.64
N VAL A 321 2.71 -0.94 -28.81
CA VAL A 321 3.08 -2.12 -28.01
C VAL A 321 3.22 -1.69 -26.56
N ASN A 322 2.38 -2.25 -25.71
CA ASN A 322 2.47 -2.06 -24.27
C ASN A 322 3.61 -2.89 -23.66
N THR A 323 4.09 -2.51 -22.48
CA THR A 323 4.85 -3.39 -21.59
C THR A 323 3.90 -4.46 -21.00
N SER A 324 4.44 -5.37 -20.23
CA SER A 324 3.68 -6.43 -19.57
C SER A 324 4.19 -6.60 -18.13
N GLY A 325 3.30 -6.88 -17.20
CA GLY A 325 3.70 -7.30 -15.85
C GLY A 325 4.23 -8.73 -15.77
N LEU A 326 4.07 -9.53 -16.83
CA LEU A 326 4.57 -10.90 -16.86
C LEU A 326 6.11 -10.94 -16.92
N PRO A 327 6.76 -11.94 -16.29
CA PRO A 327 8.21 -12.03 -16.24
C PRO A 327 8.82 -12.31 -17.62
N VAL A 328 10.08 -11.91 -17.75
CA VAL A 328 10.92 -12.19 -18.93
C VAL A 328 11.36 -13.65 -18.92
N ALA A 329 11.48 -14.25 -20.12
CA ALA A 329 11.81 -15.67 -20.26
C ALA A 329 13.17 -16.06 -19.66
N PRO A 330 13.33 -17.31 -19.16
CA PRO A 330 14.60 -17.82 -18.68
C PRO A 330 15.74 -17.64 -19.70
N GLY A 331 16.91 -17.28 -19.20
CA GLY A 331 18.09 -16.98 -20.04
C GLY A 331 18.11 -15.59 -20.63
N SER A 332 17.03 -14.81 -20.55
CA SER A 332 17.01 -13.41 -20.92
C SER A 332 17.44 -12.53 -19.74
N LEU A 333 18.04 -11.39 -20.04
CA LEU A 333 18.31 -10.36 -19.03
C LEU A 333 16.97 -9.89 -18.43
N GLY A 334 16.87 -9.91 -17.10
CA GLY A 334 15.66 -9.57 -16.38
C GLY A 334 14.77 -10.76 -16.01
N ASN A 335 15.26 -11.99 -16.22
CA ASN A 335 14.53 -13.17 -15.73
C ASN A 335 14.40 -13.18 -14.20
N SER A 336 13.18 -13.31 -13.68
CA SER A 336 12.90 -13.40 -12.25
C SER A 336 13.04 -14.78 -11.65
N ALA A 337 13.33 -15.79 -12.47
CA ALA A 337 13.36 -17.23 -12.12
C ALA A 337 12.01 -17.78 -11.60
N GLU A 338 10.90 -17.06 -11.81
CA GLU A 338 9.55 -17.47 -11.43
C GLU A 338 8.76 -17.92 -12.67
N LEU A 339 8.01 -19.02 -12.56
CA LEU A 339 7.11 -19.46 -13.61
C LEU A 339 5.77 -18.72 -13.50
N PRO A 340 5.33 -17.97 -14.52
CA PRO A 340 4.02 -17.34 -14.51
C PRO A 340 2.92 -18.38 -14.68
N VAL A 341 1.95 -18.34 -13.79
CA VAL A 341 0.78 -19.26 -13.84
C VAL A 341 -0.50 -18.50 -13.56
N MET A 342 -1.62 -19.14 -13.83
CA MET A 342 -2.96 -18.70 -13.51
C MET A 342 -3.69 -19.76 -12.65
N ASP A 343 -5.01 -19.77 -12.68
CA ASP A 343 -5.88 -20.62 -11.85
C ASP A 343 -5.50 -22.12 -11.86
N ALA A 344 -4.99 -22.62 -12.98
CA ALA A 344 -4.67 -24.04 -13.15
C ALA A 344 -3.35 -24.47 -12.46
N MET A 345 -2.58 -23.54 -11.90
CA MET A 345 -1.28 -23.79 -11.24
C MET A 345 -0.32 -24.65 -12.07
N LYS A 346 -0.31 -24.46 -13.38
CA LYS A 346 0.59 -25.13 -14.31
C LYS A 346 1.09 -24.18 -15.38
N TYR A 347 2.31 -24.39 -15.83
CA TYR A 347 2.90 -23.65 -16.93
C TYR A 347 2.91 -24.54 -18.18
N ASP A 348 2.08 -24.22 -19.14
CA ASP A 348 2.00 -24.91 -20.43
C ASP A 348 1.59 -23.94 -21.55
N ALA A 349 1.59 -24.45 -22.80
CA ALA A 349 1.27 -23.65 -23.99
C ALA A 349 -0.18 -23.08 -23.99
N SER A 350 -1.07 -23.63 -23.19
CA SER A 350 -2.46 -23.16 -23.05
C SER A 350 -2.62 -22.11 -21.95
N SER A 351 -1.58 -21.85 -21.15
CA SER A 351 -1.61 -20.86 -20.09
C SER A 351 -1.74 -19.44 -20.68
N LYS A 352 -2.64 -18.65 -20.13
CA LYS A 352 -2.72 -17.21 -20.44
C LYS A 352 -1.55 -16.43 -19.85
N ALA A 353 -1.02 -16.86 -18.70
CA ALA A 353 0.16 -16.31 -18.07
C ALA A 353 1.40 -17.00 -18.62
N THR A 354 2.12 -16.35 -19.53
CA THR A 354 3.36 -16.83 -20.15
C THR A 354 4.44 -15.77 -20.04
N PHE A 355 5.71 -16.14 -20.26
CA PHE A 355 6.79 -15.16 -20.31
C PHE A 355 6.56 -14.11 -21.40
N ASN A 356 6.95 -12.86 -21.13
CA ASN A 356 6.81 -11.74 -22.05
C ASN A 356 8.12 -10.93 -22.16
N ALA A 357 8.60 -10.73 -23.38
CA ALA A 357 9.83 -9.95 -23.62
C ALA A 357 9.73 -8.47 -23.22
N GLY A 358 8.50 -7.92 -23.14
CA GLY A 358 8.21 -6.58 -22.64
C GLY A 358 8.00 -6.52 -21.13
N GLY A 359 8.41 -7.55 -20.39
CA GLY A 359 8.28 -7.62 -18.94
C GLY A 359 8.90 -6.43 -18.23
N LEU A 360 8.12 -5.84 -17.30
CA LEU A 360 8.48 -4.69 -16.47
C LEU A 360 7.86 -4.87 -15.08
N ASP A 361 8.68 -4.73 -14.06
CA ASP A 361 8.31 -4.70 -12.63
C ASP A 361 8.77 -3.37 -12.07
N SER A 362 7.96 -2.34 -12.26
CA SER A 362 8.33 -0.95 -12.00
C SER A 362 8.22 -0.58 -10.53
N GLU A 363 9.30 -0.01 -9.93
CA GLU A 363 9.41 0.17 -8.48
C GLU A 363 9.72 1.60 -8.02
N ALA A 364 10.30 2.46 -8.87
CA ALA A 364 10.45 3.87 -8.55
C ALA A 364 10.13 4.76 -9.75
N ILE A 365 9.60 5.97 -9.49
CA ILE A 365 9.33 6.98 -10.49
C ILE A 365 9.94 8.32 -10.09
N VAL A 366 10.71 8.95 -10.99
CA VAL A 366 11.37 10.24 -10.77
C VAL A 366 11.02 11.22 -11.87
N VAL A 367 10.60 12.41 -11.48
CA VAL A 367 10.34 13.52 -12.42
C VAL A 367 11.63 14.28 -12.72
N ASP A 368 12.11 14.20 -13.94
CA ASP A 368 13.24 15.01 -14.43
C ASP A 368 12.72 16.20 -15.24
N LYS A 369 12.47 17.31 -14.54
CA LYS A 369 11.97 18.55 -15.15
C LYS A 369 12.97 19.15 -16.16
N LYS A 370 14.29 18.96 -15.93
CA LYS A 370 15.34 19.49 -16.82
C LYS A 370 15.30 18.84 -18.20
N ARG A 371 15.02 17.52 -18.24
CA ARG A 371 14.97 16.74 -19.49
C ARG A 371 13.54 16.49 -19.98
N ASN A 372 12.53 16.94 -19.22
CA ASN A 372 11.11 16.68 -19.47
C ASN A 372 10.81 15.19 -19.70
N VAL A 373 11.27 14.35 -18.77
CA VAL A 373 11.07 12.90 -18.81
C VAL A 373 10.75 12.36 -17.41
N LEU A 374 10.19 11.15 -17.39
CA LEU A 374 10.13 10.32 -16.19
C LEU A 374 11.23 9.25 -16.27
N TRP A 375 11.84 8.97 -15.13
CA TRP A 375 12.74 7.84 -14.95
C TRP A 375 12.03 6.82 -14.07
N VAL A 376 12.08 5.54 -14.45
CA VAL A 376 11.48 4.43 -13.73
C VAL A 376 12.52 3.37 -13.48
N SER A 377 12.64 2.87 -12.25
CA SER A 377 13.43 1.69 -11.91
C SER A 377 12.59 0.42 -12.11
N ASP A 378 13.27 -0.73 -12.21
CA ASP A 378 12.65 -2.02 -12.48
C ASP A 378 13.31 -3.13 -11.69
N GLU A 379 12.51 -3.96 -11.05
CA GLU A 379 12.97 -5.08 -10.23
C GLU A 379 13.38 -6.30 -11.06
N TYR A 380 12.77 -6.50 -12.22
CA TYR A 380 13.09 -7.66 -13.10
C TYR A 380 14.51 -7.61 -13.63
N GLY A 381 14.99 -6.49 -14.18
CA GLY A 381 16.24 -6.37 -14.87
C GLY A 381 17.52 -6.58 -14.05
N PRO A 382 17.87 -5.78 -13.06
CA PRO A 382 17.27 -4.47 -12.82
C PRO A 382 17.50 -3.51 -13.99
N PHE A 383 16.51 -2.68 -14.27
CA PHE A 383 16.61 -1.69 -15.36
C PHE A 383 16.39 -0.27 -14.84
N ILE A 384 16.96 0.71 -15.55
CA ILE A 384 16.48 2.10 -15.53
C ILE A 384 15.81 2.37 -16.87
N VAL A 385 14.58 2.87 -16.81
CA VAL A 385 13.75 3.15 -17.98
C VAL A 385 13.47 4.64 -18.05
N LYS A 386 13.76 5.24 -19.20
CA LYS A 386 13.46 6.65 -19.52
C LYS A 386 12.16 6.71 -20.30
N ILE A 387 11.19 7.49 -19.84
CA ILE A 387 9.82 7.49 -20.36
C ILE A 387 9.41 8.92 -20.75
N ASP A 388 8.70 9.04 -21.86
CA ASP A 388 7.98 10.27 -22.22
C ASP A 388 6.72 10.41 -21.33
N PRO A 389 6.60 11.46 -20.49
CA PRO A 389 5.49 11.64 -19.58
C PRO A 389 4.13 11.85 -20.26
N ALA A 390 4.10 12.31 -21.51
CA ALA A 390 2.87 12.58 -22.24
C ALA A 390 2.26 11.31 -22.85
N THR A 391 3.09 10.34 -23.23
CA THR A 391 2.66 9.16 -24.00
C THR A 391 2.85 7.84 -23.29
N GLY A 392 3.68 7.80 -22.24
CA GLY A 392 4.12 6.58 -21.57
C GLY A 392 5.13 5.74 -22.37
N ILE A 393 5.61 6.23 -23.51
CA ILE A 393 6.53 5.48 -24.37
C ILE A 393 7.94 5.48 -23.78
N ILE A 394 8.56 4.30 -23.74
CA ILE A 394 9.95 4.11 -23.34
C ILE A 394 10.86 4.73 -24.40
N LEU A 395 11.65 5.72 -24.00
CA LEU A 395 12.65 6.37 -24.83
C LEU A 395 13.99 5.62 -24.81
N ASN A 396 14.38 5.10 -23.65
CA ASN A 396 15.60 4.30 -23.46
C ASN A 396 15.40 3.32 -22.30
N LYS A 397 16.12 2.19 -22.37
CA LYS A 397 16.21 1.19 -21.31
C LYS A 397 17.67 0.83 -21.06
N TYR A 398 18.14 1.02 -19.83
CA TYR A 398 19.50 0.71 -19.38
C TYR A 398 19.48 -0.54 -18.52
N ALA A 399 20.55 -1.35 -18.60
CA ALA A 399 20.61 -2.67 -18.01
C ALA A 399 22.01 -2.94 -17.42
N PRO A 400 22.20 -3.97 -16.58
CA PRO A 400 23.52 -4.43 -16.20
C PRO A 400 24.42 -4.69 -17.41
N GLY A 401 25.63 -4.12 -17.39
CA GLY A 401 26.57 -4.14 -18.53
C GLY A 401 26.23 -3.15 -19.66
N ASN A 402 25.08 -2.51 -19.61
CA ASN A 402 24.66 -1.47 -20.56
C ASN A 402 24.05 -0.28 -19.80
N GLY A 403 24.92 0.58 -19.28
CA GLY A 403 24.55 1.77 -18.52
C GLY A 403 24.44 1.53 -17.00
N LEU A 404 24.29 0.30 -16.54
CA LEU A 404 24.32 -0.08 -15.12
C LEU A 404 25.51 -1.00 -14.81
N PRO A 405 25.96 -1.07 -13.53
CA PRO A 405 27.00 -2.00 -13.12
C PRO A 405 26.62 -3.44 -13.49
N GLU A 406 27.51 -4.17 -14.16
CA GLU A 406 27.27 -5.57 -14.56
C GLU A 406 26.93 -6.47 -13.37
N ILE A 407 27.55 -6.21 -12.20
CA ILE A 407 27.31 -6.95 -10.96
C ILE A 407 25.83 -6.95 -10.53
N PHE A 408 25.02 -5.96 -10.95
CA PHE A 408 23.61 -5.92 -10.64
C PHE A 408 22.83 -7.07 -11.29
N SER A 409 23.36 -7.72 -12.33
CA SER A 409 22.79 -8.96 -12.87
C SER A 409 22.73 -10.12 -11.86
N LYS A 410 23.57 -10.05 -10.80
CA LYS A 410 23.57 -11.03 -9.68
C LYS A 410 22.59 -10.68 -8.56
N ARG A 411 21.65 -9.76 -8.84
CA ARG A 411 20.58 -9.51 -7.89
C ARG A 411 19.84 -10.79 -7.53
N ARG A 412 19.35 -10.89 -6.33
CA ARG A 412 18.41 -11.93 -5.97
C ARG A 412 17.13 -11.78 -6.81
N ALA A 413 16.58 -12.90 -7.29
CA ALA A 413 15.32 -12.90 -8.02
C ALA A 413 14.22 -12.17 -7.22
N ASN A 414 13.43 -11.34 -7.89
CA ASN A 414 12.40 -10.48 -7.28
C ASN A 414 12.96 -9.59 -6.13
N ARG A 415 14.18 -9.05 -6.33
CA ARG A 415 14.91 -8.15 -5.42
C ARG A 415 15.89 -7.30 -6.21
N GLY A 416 15.39 -6.72 -7.31
CA GLY A 416 16.17 -5.88 -8.19
C GLY A 416 16.28 -4.45 -7.71
N MET A 417 16.06 -3.51 -8.62
CA MET A 417 16.20 -2.09 -8.33
C MET A 417 14.88 -1.54 -7.78
N GLU A 418 14.94 -1.02 -6.58
CA GLU A 418 13.81 -0.47 -5.85
C GLU A 418 13.80 1.05 -5.94
N GLY A 419 14.48 1.72 -5.02
CA GLY A 419 14.46 3.16 -4.91
C GLY A 419 15.33 3.88 -5.94
N MET A 420 14.86 5.06 -6.36
CA MET A 420 15.61 5.95 -7.27
C MET A 420 15.34 7.42 -6.92
N ALA A 421 16.39 8.24 -6.94
CA ALA A 421 16.27 9.69 -6.76
C ALA A 421 17.18 10.46 -7.70
N LEU A 422 16.73 11.61 -8.19
CA LEU A 422 17.55 12.58 -8.90
C LEU A 422 18.11 13.62 -7.91
N ASP A 423 19.42 13.58 -7.66
CA ASP A 423 20.10 14.68 -6.97
C ASP A 423 20.33 15.83 -7.96
N THR A 424 19.47 16.84 -7.89
CA THR A 424 19.52 18.00 -8.77
C THR A 424 20.77 18.87 -8.55
N SER A 425 21.45 18.74 -7.40
CA SER A 425 22.68 19.47 -7.11
C SER A 425 23.90 18.94 -7.89
N THR A 426 23.88 17.62 -8.18
CA THR A 426 24.93 16.92 -8.94
C THR A 426 24.47 16.51 -10.33
N ASP A 427 23.17 16.62 -10.62
CA ASP A 427 22.52 16.15 -11.87
C ASP A 427 22.74 14.64 -12.09
N LYS A 428 22.73 13.84 -11.01
CA LYS A 428 22.89 12.39 -11.05
C LYS A 428 21.63 11.69 -10.51
N LEU A 429 21.26 10.60 -11.16
CA LEU A 429 20.34 9.64 -10.58
C LEU A 429 21.11 8.72 -9.61
N HIS A 430 20.49 8.42 -8.50
CA HIS A 430 20.97 7.43 -7.54
C HIS A 430 19.96 6.30 -7.49
N VAL A 431 20.47 5.07 -7.47
CA VAL A 431 19.67 3.84 -7.46
C VAL A 431 20.28 2.83 -6.51
N PHE A 432 19.48 1.94 -5.95
CA PHE A 432 19.98 0.83 -5.14
C PHE A 432 19.19 -0.46 -5.39
N LEU A 433 19.82 -1.59 -5.07
CA LEU A 433 19.15 -2.88 -5.05
C LEU A 433 18.39 -3.05 -3.73
N GLN A 434 17.19 -3.61 -3.78
CA GLN A 434 16.30 -3.84 -2.63
C GLN A 434 16.96 -4.64 -1.51
N SER A 435 17.80 -5.62 -1.88
CA SER A 435 18.47 -6.55 -0.96
C SER A 435 19.91 -6.81 -1.40
N PRO A 436 20.76 -7.38 -0.52
CA PRO A 436 22.10 -7.84 -0.91
C PRO A 436 22.08 -8.78 -2.11
N LEU A 437 23.12 -8.70 -2.94
CA LEU A 437 23.34 -9.61 -4.06
C LEU A 437 23.43 -11.06 -3.59
N THR A 438 23.18 -12.01 -4.51
CA THR A 438 23.44 -13.42 -4.32
C THR A 438 23.86 -14.07 -5.63
N ASP A 439 24.91 -14.91 -5.61
CA ASP A 439 25.23 -15.77 -6.75
C ASP A 439 24.60 -17.17 -6.64
N GLY A 440 23.86 -17.42 -5.55
CA GLY A 440 23.09 -18.64 -5.33
C GLY A 440 23.93 -19.86 -4.95
N ASN A 441 25.25 -19.79 -5.05
CA ASN A 441 26.15 -20.95 -4.95
C ASN A 441 27.00 -21.01 -3.70
N ALA A 442 27.20 -19.88 -3.02
CA ALA A 442 28.05 -19.84 -1.84
C ALA A 442 27.22 -20.16 -0.57
N THR A 443 27.55 -21.26 0.07
CA THR A 443 27.00 -21.59 1.39
C THR A 443 27.78 -20.89 2.50
N TYR A 444 27.09 -20.48 3.55
CA TYR A 444 27.70 -19.87 4.71
C TYR A 444 28.27 -20.96 5.64
N SER A 445 29.53 -20.84 6.03
CA SER A 445 30.22 -21.84 6.83
C SER A 445 30.07 -21.68 8.35
N VAL A 446 29.20 -20.79 8.81
CA VAL A 446 28.92 -20.62 10.24
C VAL A 446 28.03 -21.73 10.74
N THR A 447 28.38 -22.31 11.90
CA THR A 447 27.62 -23.38 12.54
C THR A 447 26.12 -23.04 12.63
N GLY A 448 25.29 -23.94 12.15
CA GLY A 448 23.83 -23.81 12.16
C GLY A 448 23.22 -22.97 11.03
N LYS A 449 24.02 -22.51 10.06
CA LYS A 449 23.55 -21.79 8.86
C LYS A 449 23.86 -22.61 7.61
N SER A 450 22.85 -22.83 6.77
CA SER A 450 22.96 -23.58 5.51
C SER A 450 22.63 -22.75 4.28
N GLU A 451 22.23 -21.47 4.49
CA GLU A 451 21.87 -20.59 3.39
C GLU A 451 23.11 -19.99 2.73
N ALA A 452 22.90 -19.39 1.56
CA ALA A 452 23.93 -18.60 0.88
C ALA A 452 24.42 -17.46 1.78
N ILE A 453 25.71 -17.21 1.78
CA ILE A 453 26.36 -16.24 2.67
C ILE A 453 25.79 -14.81 2.49
N GLU A 454 25.39 -14.46 1.29
CA GLU A 454 24.84 -13.16 0.93
C GLU A 454 23.50 -12.87 1.65
N ARG A 455 22.82 -13.90 2.15
CA ARG A 455 21.63 -13.73 3.00
C ARG A 455 21.93 -12.97 4.29
N PHE A 456 23.20 -12.88 4.66
CA PHE A 456 23.69 -12.25 5.88
C PHE A 456 24.66 -11.09 5.58
N ALA A 457 24.80 -10.67 4.33
CA ALA A 457 25.66 -9.56 3.93
C ALA A 457 25.27 -8.25 4.62
N ARG A 458 26.27 -7.46 4.98
CA ARG A 458 26.10 -6.23 5.77
C ARG A 458 25.73 -5.01 4.93
N PHE A 459 25.54 -5.17 3.63
CA PHE A 459 25.15 -4.05 2.76
C PHE A 459 24.40 -4.52 1.52
N THR A 460 23.66 -3.59 0.92
CA THR A 460 23.22 -3.68 -0.46
C THR A 460 23.93 -2.61 -1.29
N ARG A 461 23.92 -2.74 -2.64
CA ARG A 461 24.66 -1.86 -3.53
C ARG A 461 23.82 -0.68 -3.98
N TRP A 462 24.44 0.48 -3.93
CA TRP A 462 23.97 1.77 -4.38
C TRP A 462 24.84 2.25 -5.54
N ALA A 463 24.26 2.77 -6.63
CA ALA A 463 25.00 3.27 -7.78
C ALA A 463 24.55 4.68 -8.19
N GLU A 464 25.49 5.48 -8.65
CA GLU A 464 25.24 6.72 -9.38
C GLU A 464 25.03 6.40 -10.87
N PHE A 465 24.08 7.09 -11.50
CA PHE A 465 23.84 7.00 -12.92
C PHE A 465 23.77 8.42 -13.51
N ASP A 466 24.47 8.64 -14.62
CA ASP A 466 24.45 9.91 -15.35
C ASP A 466 23.31 9.91 -16.36
N PRO A 467 22.22 10.67 -16.13
CA PRO A 467 21.08 10.71 -17.03
C PRO A 467 21.36 11.40 -18.38
N THR A 468 22.54 12.05 -18.53
CA THR A 468 22.97 12.70 -19.78
C THR A 468 23.72 11.72 -20.67
N THR A 469 24.66 10.97 -20.11
CA THR A 469 25.49 10.02 -20.87
C THR A 469 24.87 8.60 -20.89
N GLY A 470 23.98 8.29 -19.98
CA GLY A 470 23.40 6.95 -19.87
C GLY A 470 24.36 5.90 -19.30
N THR A 471 25.29 6.32 -18.44
CA THR A 471 26.31 5.43 -17.87
C THR A 471 26.32 5.53 -16.34
N PHE A 472 26.65 4.43 -15.66
CA PHE A 472 26.86 4.48 -14.21
C PHE A 472 28.20 5.19 -13.87
N GLY A 473 28.24 5.80 -12.68
CA GLY A 473 29.42 6.42 -12.11
C GLY A 473 29.99 5.58 -10.96
N LYS A 474 29.94 6.15 -9.76
CA LYS A 474 30.41 5.50 -8.55
C LYS A 474 29.40 4.48 -8.02
N MET A 475 29.88 3.56 -7.20
CA MET A 475 29.08 2.61 -6.48
C MET A 475 29.44 2.64 -4.99
N TYR A 476 28.42 2.50 -4.13
CA TYR A 476 28.60 2.58 -2.68
C TYR A 476 27.94 1.40 -1.98
N ALA A 477 28.37 1.14 -0.75
CA ALA A 477 27.75 0.15 0.15
C ALA A 477 26.72 0.84 1.05
N TYR A 478 25.42 0.50 0.90
CA TYR A 478 24.38 0.90 1.82
C TYR A 478 24.34 -0.08 2.98
N PRO A 479 24.65 0.35 4.22
CA PRO A 479 24.81 -0.57 5.35
C PRO A 479 23.48 -1.09 5.88
N LEU A 480 23.40 -2.38 6.17
CA LEU A 480 22.26 -3.06 6.80
C LEU A 480 22.70 -3.54 8.21
N ASP A 481 21.93 -3.19 9.24
CA ASP A 481 22.18 -3.64 10.59
C ASP A 481 21.50 -5.00 10.81
N ALA A 482 22.29 -6.04 11.07
CA ALA A 482 21.76 -7.38 11.31
C ALA A 482 20.83 -7.44 12.53
N ALA A 483 20.97 -6.54 13.49
CA ALA A 483 20.11 -6.51 14.68
C ALA A 483 18.67 -6.07 14.36
N ASP A 484 18.46 -5.36 13.26
CA ASP A 484 17.13 -4.96 12.82
C ASP A 484 16.34 -6.11 12.18
N TYR A 485 17.03 -7.16 11.71
CA TYR A 485 16.42 -8.25 10.94
C TYR A 485 16.31 -9.55 11.73
N GLN A 486 15.23 -10.26 11.53
CA GLN A 486 15.01 -11.58 12.13
C GLN A 486 16.16 -12.53 11.78
N ASP A 487 16.73 -13.19 12.81
CA ASP A 487 17.87 -14.09 12.71
C ASP A 487 19.12 -13.48 12.06
N GLY A 488 19.22 -12.15 12.04
CA GLY A 488 20.32 -11.42 11.40
C GLY A 488 20.32 -11.50 9.87
N ARG A 489 19.21 -11.91 9.25
CA ARG A 489 19.06 -12.15 7.79
C ARG A 489 18.85 -10.86 7.04
N THR A 490 19.89 -10.05 6.89
CA THR A 490 19.88 -8.81 6.11
C THR A 490 19.48 -9.01 4.64
N GLY A 491 19.64 -10.21 4.09
CA GLY A 491 19.11 -10.59 2.77
C GLY A 491 17.57 -10.58 2.68
N ASN A 492 16.87 -10.40 3.80
CA ASN A 492 15.44 -10.16 3.84
C ASN A 492 15.09 -8.66 3.90
N ALA A 493 16.07 -7.77 3.80
CA ALA A 493 15.81 -6.35 3.66
C ALA A 493 14.90 -6.11 2.45
N LYS A 494 13.94 -5.23 2.64
CA LYS A 494 13.09 -4.65 1.60
C LYS A 494 13.29 -3.15 1.71
N LEU A 495 14.22 -2.59 0.95
CA LEU A 495 14.33 -1.14 0.86
C LEU A 495 13.20 -0.66 -0.07
N GLY A 496 12.52 0.39 0.31
CA GLY A 496 11.54 1.05 -0.56
C GLY A 496 12.17 2.20 -1.34
N ASP A 497 11.40 3.22 -1.63
CA ASP A 497 11.86 4.37 -2.42
C ASP A 497 12.80 5.31 -1.65
N MET A 498 13.37 6.29 -2.35
CA MET A 498 14.22 7.32 -1.77
C MET A 498 14.00 8.70 -2.40
N VAL A 499 14.38 9.74 -1.67
CA VAL A 499 14.41 11.12 -2.16
C VAL A 499 15.76 11.77 -1.90
N ALA A 500 16.19 12.63 -2.82
CA ALA A 500 17.43 13.39 -2.68
C ALA A 500 17.18 14.76 -2.03
N LEU A 501 17.96 15.08 -1.00
CA LEU A 501 17.96 16.38 -0.34
C LEU A 501 19.00 17.34 -0.94
N GLY A 502 19.79 16.87 -1.89
CA GLY A 502 20.93 17.57 -2.47
C GLY A 502 22.23 17.34 -1.69
N ASN A 503 23.36 17.68 -2.34
CA ASN A 503 24.70 17.56 -1.76
C ASN A 503 25.03 16.16 -1.20
N GLY A 504 24.57 15.11 -1.87
CA GLY A 504 24.83 13.72 -1.47
C GLY A 504 24.09 13.29 -0.19
N LYS A 505 23.00 13.96 0.16
CA LYS A 505 22.09 13.54 1.26
C LYS A 505 20.77 13.04 0.69
N PHE A 506 20.23 12.01 1.35
CA PHE A 506 19.00 11.33 0.91
C PHE A 506 18.15 10.92 2.14
N ILE A 507 16.85 10.73 1.90
CA ILE A 507 15.98 9.98 2.82
C ILE A 507 15.57 8.69 2.09
N VAL A 508 15.71 7.55 2.76
CA VAL A 508 15.45 6.20 2.22
C VAL A 508 14.44 5.50 3.11
N ILE A 509 13.51 4.77 2.52
CA ILE A 509 12.64 3.83 3.25
C ILE A 509 13.43 2.53 3.49
N GLU A 510 13.60 2.14 4.74
CA GLU A 510 14.15 0.83 5.13
C GLU A 510 13.07 0.04 5.86
N GLN A 511 12.79 -1.17 5.39
CA GLN A 511 11.78 -2.06 5.93
C GLN A 511 12.21 -3.52 5.93
N GLY A 512 11.55 -4.34 6.73
CA GLY A 512 11.84 -5.77 6.82
C GLY A 512 11.20 -6.43 8.03
N ALA A 513 11.40 -7.75 8.15
CA ALA A 513 10.96 -8.50 9.31
C ALA A 513 11.92 -8.29 10.49
N ALA A 514 11.43 -7.71 11.58
CA ALA A 514 12.16 -7.57 12.83
C ALA A 514 12.29 -8.91 13.58
N PRO A 515 13.22 -9.03 14.58
CA PRO A 515 13.41 -10.26 15.34
C PRO A 515 12.14 -10.83 15.99
N ALA A 516 11.19 -10.00 16.35
CA ALA A 516 9.89 -10.41 16.92
C ALA A 516 8.83 -10.81 15.88
N GLY A 517 9.21 -10.96 14.61
CA GLY A 517 8.30 -11.30 13.51
C GLY A 517 7.37 -10.15 13.08
N LYS A 518 7.55 -8.95 13.64
CA LYS A 518 6.83 -7.74 13.22
C LYS A 518 7.58 -7.07 12.07
N VAL A 519 6.85 -6.49 11.14
CA VAL A 519 7.47 -5.66 10.10
C VAL A 519 7.81 -4.30 10.70
N PHE A 520 9.00 -3.80 10.39
CA PHE A 520 9.40 -2.43 10.67
C PHE A 520 9.45 -1.60 9.39
N ASN A 521 9.11 -0.32 9.52
CA ASN A 521 9.18 0.68 8.46
C ASN A 521 9.86 1.93 9.03
N LYS A 522 11.02 2.31 8.48
CA LYS A 522 11.83 3.43 8.96
C LYS A 522 12.18 4.36 7.81
N LEU A 523 12.20 5.66 8.08
CA LEU A 523 12.88 6.63 7.24
C LEU A 523 14.31 6.81 7.74
N MET A 524 15.28 6.60 6.85
CA MET A 524 16.71 6.71 7.14
C MET A 524 17.29 7.93 6.44
N LEU A 525 17.96 8.81 7.17
CA LEU A 525 18.82 9.84 6.59
C LEU A 525 20.12 9.17 6.16
N VAL A 526 20.50 9.35 4.90
CA VAL A 526 21.70 8.75 4.29
C VAL A 526 22.59 9.84 3.72
N GLU A 527 23.88 9.75 3.97
CA GLU A 527 24.88 10.69 3.47
C GLU A 527 26.01 9.94 2.76
N ILE A 528 26.35 10.37 1.55
CA ILE A 528 27.50 9.82 0.79
C ILE A 528 28.80 10.17 1.51
N GLY A 529 29.04 11.45 1.79
CA GLY A 529 30.19 11.92 2.53
C GLY A 529 31.54 11.34 2.00
N ALA A 530 32.25 10.63 2.88
CA ALA A 530 33.52 9.98 2.59
C ALA A 530 33.38 8.49 2.20
N ALA A 531 32.19 8.06 1.76
CA ALA A 531 31.96 6.67 1.41
C ALA A 531 32.88 6.18 0.29
N THR A 532 33.36 4.94 0.42
CA THR A 532 34.27 4.30 -0.55
C THR A 532 33.54 4.03 -1.85
N ASP A 533 34.16 4.42 -2.97
CA ASP A 533 33.71 3.99 -4.28
C ASP A 533 34.09 2.52 -4.52
N ILE A 534 33.11 1.61 -4.33
CA ILE A 534 33.29 0.17 -4.53
C ILE A 534 33.21 -0.28 -5.99
N ALA A 535 33.02 0.65 -6.93
CA ALA A 535 33.20 0.39 -8.37
C ALA A 535 34.69 0.37 -8.77
N ALA A 536 35.59 0.86 -7.92
CA ALA A 536 37.01 0.86 -8.19
C ALA A 536 37.58 -0.57 -8.31
N ALA A 537 38.60 -0.75 -9.17
CA ALA A 537 39.22 -2.04 -9.49
C ALA A 537 39.73 -2.80 -8.23
N ALA A 538 40.18 -2.06 -7.19
CA ALA A 538 40.62 -2.63 -5.93
C ALA A 538 39.53 -3.43 -5.20
N TYR A 539 38.26 -3.20 -5.49
CA TYR A 539 37.11 -3.85 -4.84
C TYR A 539 36.43 -4.91 -5.71
N ASN A 540 37.04 -5.29 -6.86
CA ASN A 540 36.55 -6.35 -7.74
C ASN A 540 35.03 -6.22 -8.02
N ALA A 541 34.63 -5.10 -8.61
CA ALA A 541 33.23 -4.68 -8.74
C ALA A 541 32.34 -5.63 -9.57
N THR A 542 32.91 -6.67 -10.21
CA THR A 542 32.20 -7.66 -11.01
C THR A 542 31.84 -8.95 -10.25
N THR A 543 32.27 -9.07 -8.99
CA THR A 543 32.00 -10.24 -8.15
C THR A 543 31.25 -9.87 -6.87
N SER A 544 30.59 -10.85 -6.20
CA SER A 544 29.92 -10.69 -4.91
C SER A 544 30.86 -10.93 -3.70
N ASP A 545 32.16 -10.83 -3.87
CA ASP A 545 33.14 -11.13 -2.82
C ASP A 545 33.05 -10.16 -1.65
N LEU A 546 32.70 -8.89 -1.90
CA LEU A 546 32.45 -7.93 -0.82
C LEU A 546 31.26 -8.31 0.06
N GLU A 547 30.17 -8.79 -0.52
CA GLU A 547 29.02 -9.29 0.22
C GLU A 547 29.40 -10.46 1.11
N LYS A 548 30.20 -11.41 0.59
CA LYS A 548 30.72 -12.57 1.35
C LYS A 548 31.65 -12.14 2.45
N SER A 549 32.60 -11.23 2.19
CA SER A 549 33.59 -10.75 3.16
C SER A 549 33.00 -9.83 4.23
N SER A 550 31.84 -9.28 4.01
CA SER A 550 31.13 -8.43 4.98
C SER A 550 30.58 -9.21 6.18
N MET A 551 30.55 -10.54 6.12
CA MET A 551 30.09 -11.40 7.20
C MET A 551 31.18 -11.63 8.24
N ALA A 552 30.80 -11.61 9.53
CA ALA A 552 31.73 -11.94 10.61
C ALA A 552 32.28 -13.38 10.44
N GLY A 553 33.60 -13.51 10.42
CA GLY A 553 34.29 -14.80 10.27
C GLY A 553 34.32 -15.36 8.83
N ALA A 554 33.77 -14.65 7.84
CA ALA A 554 33.90 -15.06 6.45
C ALA A 554 35.29 -14.65 5.91
N ALA A 555 35.98 -15.60 5.30
CA ALA A 555 37.22 -15.35 4.56
C ALA A 555 36.98 -15.70 3.10
N VAL A 556 37.11 -14.71 2.20
CA VAL A 556 36.96 -14.87 0.77
C VAL A 556 38.10 -14.21 0.04
N ASN A 557 38.40 -14.70 -1.16
CA ASN A 557 39.31 -14.03 -2.07
C ASN A 557 38.63 -12.79 -2.64
N GLY A 558 39.21 -11.63 -2.43
CA GLY A 558 38.68 -10.37 -2.92
C GLY A 558 38.93 -9.21 -1.97
N ALA A 559 38.26 -8.10 -2.18
CA ALA A 559 38.40 -6.92 -1.33
C ALA A 559 37.85 -7.17 0.07
N ASP A 560 38.60 -6.74 1.07
CA ASP A 560 38.17 -6.86 2.48
C ASP A 560 37.10 -5.79 2.77
N TRP A 561 35.91 -6.22 3.24
CA TRP A 561 34.86 -5.34 3.70
C TRP A 561 35.34 -4.33 4.76
N LYS A 562 36.29 -4.69 5.60
CA LYS A 562 36.83 -3.80 6.65
C LYS A 562 37.50 -2.55 6.12
N SER A 563 37.94 -2.56 4.86
CA SER A 563 38.52 -1.38 4.18
C SER A 563 37.46 -0.46 3.54
N VAL A 564 36.20 -0.88 3.53
CA VAL A 564 35.10 -0.12 2.91
C VAL A 564 34.48 0.82 3.93
N VAL A 565 34.47 2.10 3.62
CA VAL A 565 33.64 3.11 4.32
C VAL A 565 32.26 3.10 3.67
N ALA A 566 31.27 2.55 4.37
CA ALA A 566 29.87 2.54 3.91
C ALA A 566 29.25 3.94 3.91
N LEU A 567 28.11 4.10 3.23
CA LEU A 567 27.26 5.28 3.38
C LEU A 567 26.92 5.51 4.88
N LYS A 568 26.93 6.75 5.31
CA LYS A 568 26.50 7.07 6.67
C LYS A 568 24.96 7.01 6.72
N LYS A 569 24.43 6.23 7.65
CA LYS A 569 23.00 5.99 7.81
C LYS A 569 22.56 6.33 9.23
N THR A 570 21.48 7.08 9.37
CA THR A 570 20.92 7.48 10.67
C THR A 570 19.40 7.42 10.61
N GLN A 571 18.74 6.82 11.60
CA GLN A 571 17.28 6.78 11.65
C GLN A 571 16.74 8.21 11.82
N LEU A 572 15.87 8.62 10.88
CA LEU A 572 15.14 9.89 10.93
C LEU A 572 13.78 9.72 11.62
N LEU A 573 13.02 8.67 11.25
CA LEU A 573 11.67 8.46 11.76
C LEU A 573 11.32 6.97 11.74
N ASP A 574 10.65 6.49 12.79
CA ASP A 574 9.98 5.18 12.82
C ASP A 574 8.50 5.40 12.42
N LEU A 575 8.11 4.88 11.27
CA LEU A 575 6.77 5.05 10.73
C LEU A 575 5.72 4.26 11.53
N ASN A 576 6.08 3.07 12.03
CA ASN A 576 5.16 2.27 12.84
C ASN A 576 4.82 2.98 14.15
N ALA A 577 5.77 3.70 14.75
CA ALA A 577 5.55 4.47 15.98
C ALA A 577 4.63 5.70 15.79
N ILE A 578 4.42 6.15 14.55
CA ILE A 578 3.45 7.20 14.22
C ILE A 578 2.17 6.66 13.58
N GLY A 579 1.97 5.32 13.66
CA GLY A 579 0.73 4.66 13.30
C GLY A 579 0.66 4.11 11.88
N TRP A 580 1.79 3.93 11.17
CA TRP A 580 1.80 3.22 9.89
C TRP A 580 1.40 1.76 10.08
N LEU A 581 0.35 1.31 9.37
CA LEU A 581 -0.25 -0.01 9.59
C LEU A 581 0.12 -1.02 8.50
N ALA A 582 0.39 -0.57 7.26
CA ALA A 582 0.73 -1.46 6.16
C ALA A 582 2.09 -2.15 6.37
N GLU A 583 2.24 -3.34 5.82
CA GLU A 583 3.52 -4.04 5.77
C GLU A 583 4.54 -3.25 4.95
N LYS A 584 4.09 -2.73 3.80
CA LYS A 584 4.94 -2.02 2.85
C LYS A 584 4.76 -0.51 2.97
N ALA A 585 5.87 0.22 3.05
CA ALA A 585 5.97 1.64 2.80
C ALA A 585 6.91 1.78 1.60
N GLU A 586 6.41 2.06 0.41
CA GLU A 586 7.22 1.93 -0.80
C GLU A 586 7.47 3.24 -1.53
N GLY A 587 6.45 4.07 -1.81
CA GLY A 587 6.68 5.31 -2.53
C GLY A 587 6.93 6.51 -1.61
N LEU A 588 7.96 7.32 -1.93
CA LEU A 588 8.37 8.48 -1.16
C LEU A 588 8.64 9.69 -2.06
N THR A 589 8.17 10.87 -1.68
CA THR A 589 8.45 12.11 -2.42
C THR A 589 8.59 13.33 -1.52
N ILE A 590 9.33 14.34 -1.98
CA ILE A 590 9.38 15.67 -1.35
C ILE A 590 8.26 16.53 -1.95
N VAL A 591 7.36 17.02 -1.09
CA VAL A 591 6.28 17.94 -1.48
C VAL A 591 6.77 19.40 -1.41
N ASP A 592 7.42 19.74 -0.29
CA ASP A 592 8.03 21.05 -0.04
C ASP A 592 9.26 20.91 0.87
N SER A 593 9.82 22.03 1.33
CA SER A 593 11.08 22.05 2.13
C SER A 593 11.02 21.22 3.41
N ASN A 594 9.84 20.92 3.95
CA ASN A 594 9.68 20.20 5.20
C ASN A 594 8.55 19.15 5.19
N THR A 595 7.99 18.81 4.01
CA THR A 595 6.90 17.84 3.88
C THR A 595 7.28 16.71 2.94
N LEU A 596 7.13 15.47 3.42
CA LEU A 596 7.21 14.25 2.63
C LEU A 596 5.82 13.74 2.29
N GLY A 597 5.65 13.20 1.10
CA GLY A 597 4.54 12.32 0.72
C GLY A 597 4.99 10.86 0.78
N LEU A 598 4.18 9.99 1.33
CA LEU A 598 4.45 8.56 1.52
C LEU A 598 3.23 7.75 1.07
N VAL A 599 3.45 6.66 0.34
CA VAL A 599 2.39 5.71 -0.05
C VAL A 599 2.80 4.27 0.26
N ASN A 600 1.80 3.38 0.38
CA ASN A 600 2.03 1.93 0.42
C ASN A 600 1.71 1.31 -0.94
N ASP A 601 2.44 0.25 -1.30
CA ASP A 601 1.91 -0.72 -2.24
C ASP A 601 0.86 -1.58 -1.51
N ASN A 602 -0.35 -1.68 -2.07
CA ASN A 602 -1.47 -2.44 -1.50
C ASN A 602 -1.66 -3.81 -2.18
N ASP A 603 -0.68 -4.25 -2.99
CA ASP A 603 -0.72 -5.52 -3.73
C ASP A 603 -2.05 -5.74 -4.48
N PHE A 604 -2.63 -4.70 -5.06
CA PHE A 604 -3.95 -4.75 -5.72
C PHE A 604 -5.09 -5.30 -4.84
N GLY A 605 -4.91 -5.28 -3.54
CA GLY A 605 -5.88 -5.76 -2.54
C GLY A 605 -6.01 -7.28 -2.49
N LEU A 606 -5.08 -8.04 -3.06
CA LEU A 606 -5.13 -9.49 -3.15
C LEU A 606 -3.98 -10.18 -2.41
N LYS A 607 -4.15 -11.45 -2.13
CA LYS A 607 -3.09 -12.39 -1.80
C LYS A 607 -3.51 -13.81 -2.18
N THR A 608 -2.55 -14.73 -2.23
CA THR A 608 -2.85 -16.15 -2.47
C THR A 608 -3.10 -16.85 -1.15
N LYS A 609 -4.13 -17.71 -1.11
CA LYS A 609 -4.48 -18.54 0.04
C LYS A 609 -4.68 -20.00 -0.37
N VAL A 610 -4.42 -20.89 0.59
CA VAL A 610 -4.75 -22.31 0.48
C VAL A 610 -6.11 -22.55 1.12
N TYR A 611 -6.95 -23.33 0.47
CA TYR A 611 -8.28 -23.70 0.94
C TYR A 611 -8.41 -25.22 1.04
N ASN A 612 -9.01 -25.71 2.13
CA ASN A 612 -9.33 -27.13 2.28
C ASN A 612 -10.53 -27.53 1.41
N ALA A 613 -10.86 -28.82 1.38
CA ALA A 613 -11.98 -29.35 0.61
C ALA A 613 -13.37 -28.77 0.99
N ALA A 614 -13.51 -28.21 2.20
CA ALA A 614 -14.71 -27.50 2.62
C ALA A 614 -14.75 -26.03 2.20
N GLY A 615 -13.71 -25.53 1.49
CA GLY A 615 -13.61 -24.14 1.05
C GLY A 615 -13.20 -23.16 2.16
N VAL A 616 -12.66 -23.67 3.27
CA VAL A 616 -12.16 -22.84 4.37
C VAL A 616 -10.66 -22.60 4.18
N ALA A 617 -10.23 -21.36 4.37
CA ALA A 617 -8.81 -21.03 4.31
C ALA A 617 -8.03 -21.78 5.40
N VAL A 618 -6.86 -22.30 5.03
CA VAL A 618 -5.96 -23.01 5.95
C VAL A 618 -5.04 -21.99 6.60
N ASP A 619 -5.13 -21.88 7.92
CA ASP A 619 -4.30 -20.97 8.69
C ASP A 619 -2.82 -21.35 8.60
N ASN A 620 -1.96 -20.32 8.55
CA ASN A 620 -0.49 -20.46 8.48
C ASN A 620 0.03 -21.28 7.29
N ALA A 621 -0.78 -21.51 6.25
CA ALA A 621 -0.31 -22.12 5.02
C ALA A 621 0.60 -21.16 4.24
N ASP A 622 1.79 -21.63 3.89
CA ASP A 622 2.73 -20.93 3.00
C ASP A 622 2.70 -21.60 1.63
N VAL A 623 2.04 -20.96 0.67
CA VAL A 623 1.88 -21.47 -0.69
C VAL A 623 3.23 -21.84 -1.34
N THR A 624 4.29 -21.06 -1.05
CA THR A 624 5.63 -21.29 -1.61
C THR A 624 6.31 -22.58 -1.12
N LYS A 625 5.76 -23.22 -0.08
CA LYS A 625 6.22 -24.51 0.43
C LYS A 625 5.51 -25.70 -0.21
N CYS A 626 4.40 -25.46 -0.92
CA CYS A 626 3.68 -26.52 -1.61
C CYS A 626 4.28 -26.80 -2.98
N ASN A 627 4.44 -28.07 -3.32
CA ASN A 627 4.76 -28.50 -4.66
C ASN A 627 3.48 -28.96 -5.37
N VAL A 628 3.40 -28.77 -6.67
CA VAL A 628 2.32 -29.33 -7.50
C VAL A 628 2.89 -30.26 -8.57
N ASP A 629 2.06 -31.20 -9.01
CA ASP A 629 2.37 -32.08 -10.14
C ASP A 629 2.17 -31.37 -11.50
N ALA A 630 2.40 -32.07 -12.59
CA ALA A 630 2.22 -31.54 -13.95
C ALA A 630 0.77 -31.14 -14.27
N ASN A 631 -0.22 -31.58 -13.48
CA ASN A 631 -1.63 -31.23 -13.62
C ASN A 631 -2.03 -30.02 -12.73
N GLY A 632 -1.11 -29.50 -11.90
CA GLY A 632 -1.39 -28.43 -10.96
C GLY A 632 -2.02 -28.89 -9.65
N THR A 633 -2.00 -30.20 -9.36
CA THR A 633 -2.50 -30.78 -8.10
C THR A 633 -1.41 -30.72 -7.04
N ILE A 634 -1.77 -30.30 -5.82
CA ILE A 634 -0.83 -30.24 -4.70
C ILE A 634 -0.31 -31.64 -4.38
N ILE A 635 0.99 -31.79 -4.27
CA ILE A 635 1.66 -33.00 -3.77
C ILE A 635 1.69 -32.91 -2.26
N THR A 636 1.01 -33.84 -1.57
CA THR A 636 0.95 -33.86 -0.10
C THR A 636 2.34 -33.88 0.52
N SER A 637 2.57 -32.98 1.47
CA SER A 637 3.82 -32.87 2.23
C SER A 637 3.54 -32.51 3.70
N SER A 638 4.59 -32.42 4.52
CA SER A 638 4.49 -32.00 5.92
C SER A 638 4.28 -30.51 6.11
N ALA A 639 4.37 -29.69 5.05
CA ALA A 639 4.13 -28.26 5.14
C ALA A 639 2.64 -27.97 5.34
N ALA A 640 2.30 -27.03 6.21
CA ALA A 640 0.92 -26.66 6.50
C ALA A 640 0.17 -26.25 5.22
N GLY A 641 -0.98 -26.85 5.00
CA GLY A 641 -1.80 -26.58 3.81
C GLY A 641 -1.42 -27.36 2.55
N CYS A 642 -0.27 -28.03 2.50
CA CYS A 642 0.17 -28.78 1.33
C CYS A 642 -0.40 -30.21 1.33
N ASP A 643 -1.71 -30.33 1.09
CA ASP A 643 -2.46 -31.58 0.98
C ASP A 643 -3.12 -31.66 -0.41
N ALA A 644 -3.12 -32.85 -1.04
CA ALA A 644 -3.68 -33.06 -2.38
C ALA A 644 -5.20 -32.74 -2.47
N ALA A 645 -5.92 -32.76 -1.36
CA ALA A 645 -7.33 -32.37 -1.30
C ALA A 645 -7.56 -30.86 -1.26
N ASN A 646 -6.50 -30.07 -1.03
CA ASN A 646 -6.57 -28.62 -0.92
C ASN A 646 -6.42 -27.95 -2.30
N THR A 647 -6.85 -26.69 -2.35
CA THR A 647 -6.74 -25.85 -3.56
C THR A 647 -6.05 -24.53 -3.23
N ILE A 648 -5.35 -23.97 -4.21
CA ILE A 648 -4.70 -22.67 -4.13
C ILE A 648 -5.47 -21.70 -5.02
N ARG A 649 -5.80 -20.52 -4.53
CA ARG A 649 -6.39 -19.45 -5.32
C ARG A 649 -6.05 -18.06 -4.81
N VAL A 650 -6.17 -17.10 -5.69
CA VAL A 650 -6.20 -15.68 -5.32
C VAL A 650 -7.44 -15.40 -4.47
N ALA A 651 -7.28 -14.59 -3.44
CA ALA A 651 -8.31 -14.17 -2.50
C ALA A 651 -8.04 -12.74 -2.04
N ARG A 652 -9.00 -12.14 -1.35
CA ARG A 652 -8.83 -10.81 -0.75
C ARG A 652 -7.63 -10.82 0.20
N GLY A 653 -6.79 -9.81 0.08
CA GLY A 653 -5.70 -9.50 1.01
C GLY A 653 -6.23 -9.17 2.40
N ASP A 654 -5.33 -9.03 3.35
CA ASP A 654 -5.71 -8.67 4.71
C ASP A 654 -6.22 -7.21 4.73
N ASP A 655 -7.25 -6.94 5.54
CA ASP A 655 -7.90 -5.63 5.61
C ASP A 655 -6.92 -4.48 5.88
N ARG A 656 -5.83 -4.77 6.60
CA ARG A 656 -4.77 -3.82 6.88
C ARG A 656 -3.92 -3.45 5.67
N GLU A 657 -3.79 -4.36 4.70
CA GLU A 657 -2.92 -4.18 3.53
C GLU A 657 -3.67 -3.60 2.32
N ARG A 658 -4.98 -3.85 2.23
CA ARG A 658 -5.80 -3.50 1.07
C ARG A 658 -5.96 -2.00 0.76
N PRO A 659 -6.11 -1.09 1.75
CA PRO A 659 -6.26 0.32 1.42
C PRO A 659 -4.98 0.90 0.80
N GLY A 660 -5.12 1.58 -0.34
CA GLY A 660 -4.07 2.47 -0.82
C GLY A 660 -3.99 3.70 0.07
N ARG A 661 -2.86 3.93 0.72
CA ARG A 661 -2.64 5.04 1.66
C ARG A 661 -1.75 6.11 1.05
N LEU A 662 -2.09 7.36 1.30
CA LEU A 662 -1.20 8.50 1.04
C LEU A 662 -1.12 9.35 2.30
N TRP A 663 0.09 9.45 2.86
CA TRP A 663 0.36 10.27 4.02
C TRP A 663 1.17 11.50 3.64
N LEU A 664 0.82 12.65 4.24
CA LEU A 664 1.66 13.83 4.23
C LEU A 664 2.31 13.95 5.61
N ILE A 665 3.64 13.89 5.66
CA ILE A 665 4.43 13.94 6.89
C ILE A 665 5.18 15.28 6.89
N LYS A 666 4.68 16.23 7.66
CA LYS A 666 5.26 17.57 7.79
C LYS A 666 6.18 17.65 8.99
N PHE A 667 7.45 17.87 8.74
CA PHE A 667 8.48 18.06 9.77
C PHE A 667 8.45 19.49 10.32
N ALA A 668 8.79 19.66 11.61
CA ALA A 668 8.85 20.96 12.25
C ALA A 668 10.01 21.83 11.72
N LYS A 669 11.03 21.23 11.11
CA LYS A 669 12.15 21.91 10.47
C LYS A 669 12.35 21.44 9.03
N ALA A 670 13.11 22.20 8.24
CA ALA A 670 13.42 21.80 6.87
C ALA A 670 14.15 20.45 6.82
N LEU A 671 13.83 19.61 5.82
CA LEU A 671 14.44 18.28 5.62
C LEU A 671 15.98 18.38 5.48
N THR A 672 16.48 19.44 4.85
CA THR A 672 17.92 19.69 4.71
C THR A 672 18.64 20.10 5.99
N ALA A 673 17.89 20.40 7.05
CA ALA A 673 18.43 20.77 8.38
C ALA A 673 18.69 19.56 9.31
N PHE A 674 18.46 18.34 8.79
CA PHE A 674 18.82 17.11 9.48
C PHE A 674 20.22 16.62 9.17
#